data_323f994f2666a00abdb915768ef96b0c
#
_entry.id   323f994f2666a00abdb915768ef96b0c
#
_cell.length_a   1.000
_cell.length_b   1.000
_cell.length_c   1.000
_cell.angle_alpha   90.00
_cell.angle_beta   90.00
_cell.angle_gamma   90.00
#
_symmetry.space_group_name_H-M   'P 1'
#
loop_
_entity.id
_entity.type
_entity.pdbx_description
1 polymer ?
#
loop_
_entity_poly.entity_id
_entity_poly.type
_entity_poly.pdbx_seq_one_letter_code
_entity_poly.pdbx_strand_id
1 'polypeptide(L)'
;MKRILGIIAFLLVVALLTSCRTTEPSTDTEAATMIETDPPVSETVYTPPINEPEGEISMESIEYYQNPILTAQSEQAWPGYGFGDPFVMRYNGVYYLYVSTKDGSVGIKCWSSLDLVNWQYEGFCSNDPITRGAYAPEVYYYNGYFYMYTSPAGNGHYVLRSTSPVKGFEPITGNLGMSIDGSVFIDNDGKWYFYTANHGEMMAYKMTSPSEMSGGRTLNGVTVNNAWTEGPMVVYHDGYYYLTYTGNHVLSKSYRIYYGASKRSPISYTSITADNPLLINTSDEIFGIGHSSTVKGPDLDSYYIVYHSLVNLTPNRNMNIDRIVFNGESMEIMGPTVDKQQVPDLPDVYHYFEPGASLKGWSLKGAFGSGRTGLSLSADSLLVSKTPFEGDFTAEYNITSISEGGQAGAIFAYTDSENFGACYFSPEEQKVIIEITVSGKTTVTKADTVRSFRENTRFDCLQSLQIERNGNDYTFYMNDRLLCVIPDSALTGGSIGYMTKGGEASFGFIGGTGAVGGRGVADTYKSLSELNGLIPAISYTSGDFERSQRDGVTLVTAKEGDILNYRVLASSDGGYDLAVRYHMGTSGKDTTLEVYVDGTPVTTVPLTASLYITTAICRDIPMTEGQHIVSFKLTAGQADFLDFTLLKNQPVTPLTLDFVTDADGHIYSDGNWSLKDGRLTLTEPHASGKRLYGNKNWGDYTVEVTVTPLGTPNSGLLVRATNPGAPNFMNHTPTNDDAAAGTDWVEGYFVGLTSNAVILGKQSYSYKELTHAEGRFEAGKTYQLKVVCRGARLQVYVDGELYLDYIDADPFMQGMVGIRSCGCAVGFDDLKVTED
;
A
#
# COMPACT_ATOMS: atom_id res chain seq x y z
N MET A 1 23.42 6.13 31.17
CA MET A 1 23.64 6.08 29.74
C MET A 1 22.37 6.30 28.86
N LYS A 2 21.16 6.04 29.37
CA LYS A 2 19.91 6.24 28.58
C LYS A 2 19.39 7.70 28.48
N ARG A 3 19.98 8.66 29.20
CA ARG A 3 19.56 10.08 29.15
C ARG A 3 20.38 10.96 28.18
N ILE A 4 21.47 10.43 27.61
CA ILE A 4 22.33 11.20 26.71
C ILE A 4 21.95 10.96 25.23
N LEU A 5 21.30 9.85 24.90
CA LEU A 5 20.82 9.57 23.52
C LEU A 5 19.61 10.41 23.08
N GLY A 6 18.76 10.82 24.02
CA GLY A 6 17.59 11.65 23.69
C GLY A 6 17.94 13.10 23.25
N ILE A 7 19.06 13.62 23.71
CA ILE A 7 19.49 15.00 23.40
C ILE A 7 20.15 15.07 22.00
N ILE A 8 20.78 13.98 21.56
CA ILE A 8 21.43 13.92 20.25
C ILE A 8 20.41 13.73 19.12
N ALA A 9 19.32 13.03 19.37
CA ALA A 9 18.23 12.89 18.39
C ALA A 9 17.47 14.22 18.16
N PHE A 10 17.27 15.01 19.23
CA PHE A 10 16.62 16.32 19.13
C PHE A 10 17.48 17.36 18.40
N LEU A 11 18.80 17.28 18.53
CA LEU A 11 19.75 18.19 17.85
C LEU A 11 19.90 17.85 16.35
N LEU A 12 19.65 16.61 15.93
CA LEU A 12 19.70 16.20 14.51
C LEU A 12 18.44 16.61 13.74
N VAL A 13 17.28 16.60 14.38
CA VAL A 13 16.02 17.10 13.79
C VAL A 13 16.07 18.63 13.63
N VAL A 14 16.64 19.34 14.59
CA VAL A 14 16.84 20.80 14.50
C VAL A 14 17.87 21.18 13.43
N ALA A 15 18.86 20.33 13.13
CA ALA A 15 19.85 20.61 12.09
C ALA A 15 19.30 20.44 10.64
N LEU A 16 18.27 19.64 10.44
CA LEU A 16 17.58 19.51 9.14
C LEU A 16 16.55 20.65 8.89
N LEU A 17 16.06 21.30 9.96
CA LEU A 17 15.08 22.40 9.88
C LEU A 17 15.74 23.78 9.66
N THR A 18 17.06 23.89 9.64
CA THR A 18 17.76 25.18 9.53
C THR A 18 18.13 25.63 8.11
N SER A 19 17.63 24.97 7.06
CA SER A 19 17.87 25.44 5.69
C SER A 19 17.03 26.66 5.26
N CYS A 20 16.02 27.01 6.03
CA CYS A 20 15.20 28.23 5.80
C CYS A 20 15.76 29.40 6.63
N ARG A 21 16.23 30.46 5.98
CA ARG A 21 16.62 31.71 6.62
C ARG A 21 15.49 32.72 6.50
N THR A 22 15.00 33.21 7.62
CA THR A 22 14.06 34.34 7.65
C THR A 22 14.83 35.66 7.44
N THR A 23 14.32 36.50 6.53
CA THR A 23 14.79 37.86 6.37
C THR A 23 13.73 38.86 6.86
N GLU A 24 14.13 40.04 7.30
CA GLU A 24 13.22 41.06 7.82
C GLU A 24 12.13 41.45 6.82
N PRO A 25 10.94 41.93 7.28
CA PRO A 25 9.79 42.23 6.45
C PRO A 25 10.07 43.32 5.46
N SER A 26 9.73 43.08 4.18
CA SER A 26 9.73 44.16 3.16
C SER A 26 8.36 44.85 3.13
N THR A 27 8.38 46.19 3.20
CA THR A 27 7.19 47.03 3.16
C THR A 27 7.00 47.64 1.78
N ASP A 28 6.68 46.91 0.74
CA ASP A 28 6.14 47.50 -0.46
C ASP A 28 5.52 46.44 -1.36
N THR A 29 4.21 46.28 -1.26
CA THR A 29 3.41 45.70 -2.32
C THR A 29 2.10 46.50 -2.45
N GLU A 30 1.92 47.19 -3.56
CA GLU A 30 0.63 47.77 -3.91
C GLU A 30 -0.47 46.69 -3.96
N ALA A 31 -1.54 46.93 -3.24
CA ALA A 31 -2.71 46.08 -3.21
C ALA A 31 -3.33 45.97 -4.62
N ALA A 32 -3.16 44.81 -5.23
CA ALA A 32 -3.76 44.53 -6.51
C ALA A 32 -5.24 44.05 -6.27
N THR A 33 -6.19 44.83 -6.75
CA THR A 33 -7.62 44.47 -6.75
C THR A 33 -7.85 43.34 -7.75
N MET A 34 -8.40 42.20 -7.28
CA MET A 34 -8.84 41.13 -8.15
C MET A 34 -10.00 41.60 -9.01
N ILE A 35 -9.87 41.39 -10.31
CA ILE A 35 -10.98 41.63 -11.24
C ILE A 35 -11.50 40.28 -11.70
N GLU A 36 -12.77 39.99 -11.43
CA GLU A 36 -13.46 38.90 -12.04
C GLU A 36 -13.61 39.15 -13.52
N THR A 37 -12.86 38.44 -14.35
CA THR A 37 -13.01 38.56 -15.82
C THR A 37 -13.40 37.19 -16.35
N ASP A 38 -14.62 37.05 -16.87
CA ASP A 38 -14.90 35.98 -17.79
C ASP A 38 -14.06 36.21 -19.06
N PRO A 39 -13.30 35.23 -19.54
CA PRO A 39 -12.57 35.36 -20.79
C PRO A 39 -13.55 35.68 -21.94
N PRO A 40 -13.14 36.43 -22.97
CA PRO A 40 -14.00 36.61 -24.11
C PRO A 40 -14.35 35.24 -24.71
N VAL A 41 -15.64 34.91 -24.71
CA VAL A 41 -16.19 33.63 -25.15
C VAL A 41 -15.92 33.51 -26.65
N SER A 42 -14.92 32.71 -27.01
CA SER A 42 -14.98 31.98 -28.27
C SER A 42 -15.70 30.69 -27.95
N GLU A 43 -16.91 30.57 -28.35
CA GLU A 43 -17.73 29.35 -28.23
C GLU A 43 -17.11 28.24 -29.08
N THR A 44 -16.12 27.54 -28.57
CA THR A 44 -15.78 26.19 -28.97
C THR A 44 -15.83 25.33 -27.72
N VAL A 45 -16.94 24.63 -27.58
CA VAL A 45 -17.14 23.61 -26.54
C VAL A 45 -16.07 22.54 -26.74
N TYR A 46 -15.14 22.43 -25.79
CA TYR A 46 -14.22 21.29 -25.71
C TYR A 46 -15.03 20.06 -25.31
N THR A 47 -14.99 19.04 -26.14
CA THR A 47 -15.42 17.69 -25.78
C THR A 47 -14.17 16.89 -25.47
N PRO A 48 -14.00 16.37 -24.23
CA PRO A 48 -12.90 15.47 -23.94
C PRO A 48 -12.98 14.24 -24.85
N PRO A 49 -11.86 13.59 -25.19
CA PRO A 49 -11.84 12.35 -25.94
C PRO A 49 -12.21 11.12 -25.08
N ILE A 50 -13.12 11.29 -24.15
CA ILE A 50 -13.76 10.22 -23.41
C ILE A 50 -15.14 10.05 -24.06
N ASN A 51 -15.40 8.85 -24.58
CA ASN A 51 -16.74 8.48 -24.99
C ASN A 51 -17.65 8.58 -23.78
N GLU A 52 -18.35 9.70 -23.64
CA GLU A 52 -19.44 9.78 -22.68
C GLU A 52 -20.48 8.73 -23.06
N PRO A 53 -20.90 7.84 -22.14
CA PRO A 53 -22.08 7.07 -22.38
C PRO A 53 -23.26 8.05 -22.47
N GLU A 54 -24.00 8.04 -23.58
CA GLU A 54 -25.24 8.76 -23.71
C GLU A 54 -26.26 8.23 -22.68
N GLY A 55 -26.44 8.96 -21.58
CA GLY A 55 -27.40 8.65 -20.52
C GLY A 55 -27.34 9.67 -19.39
N GLU A 56 -28.47 10.14 -18.89
CA GLU A 56 -28.53 10.97 -17.69
C GLU A 56 -27.85 10.26 -16.53
N ILE A 57 -26.73 10.83 -16.04
CA ILE A 57 -26.02 10.36 -14.84
C ILE A 57 -26.94 10.67 -13.66
N SER A 58 -27.59 9.64 -13.11
CA SER A 58 -28.31 9.79 -11.85
C SER A 58 -27.30 10.02 -10.73
N MET A 59 -27.58 10.96 -9.81
CA MET A 59 -26.70 11.35 -8.70
C MET A 59 -26.48 10.25 -7.63
N GLU A 60 -26.86 8.99 -7.91
CA GLU A 60 -26.64 7.81 -7.04
C GLU A 60 -25.49 6.90 -7.48
N SER A 61 -24.79 7.19 -8.57
CA SER A 61 -23.69 6.33 -9.01
C SER A 61 -22.37 6.79 -8.36
N ILE A 62 -22.09 6.29 -7.18
CA ILE A 62 -20.70 6.14 -6.77
C ILE A 62 -20.08 5.18 -7.80
N GLU A 63 -19.07 5.64 -8.49
CA GLU A 63 -18.39 4.80 -9.47
C GLU A 63 -17.58 3.75 -8.74
N TYR A 64 -17.75 2.49 -9.14
CA TYR A 64 -17.04 1.35 -8.58
C TYR A 64 -16.12 0.75 -9.62
N TYR A 65 -14.99 0.23 -9.17
CA TYR A 65 -14.14 -0.66 -9.94
C TYR A 65 -14.07 -2.05 -9.29
N GLN A 66 -13.54 -3.01 -10.02
CA GLN A 66 -13.20 -4.34 -9.52
C GLN A 66 -11.85 -4.76 -10.10
N ASN A 67 -11.04 -5.42 -9.28
CA ASN A 67 -9.86 -6.10 -9.78
C ASN A 67 -10.25 -7.38 -10.56
N PRO A 68 -9.49 -7.72 -11.61
CA PRO A 68 -8.36 -6.98 -12.17
C PRO A 68 -8.81 -5.76 -12.99
N ILE A 69 -8.08 -4.63 -12.85
CA ILE A 69 -8.30 -3.41 -13.63
C ILE A 69 -8.02 -3.64 -15.11
N LEU A 70 -6.91 -4.30 -15.43
CA LEU A 70 -6.57 -4.68 -16.79
C LEU A 70 -6.39 -6.21 -16.86
N THR A 71 -7.17 -6.81 -17.77
CA THR A 71 -7.18 -8.28 -17.93
C THR A 71 -6.22 -8.72 -19.01
N ALA A 72 -5.54 -9.82 -18.77
CA ALA A 72 -4.62 -10.44 -19.72
C ALA A 72 -5.25 -10.84 -21.07
N GLN A 73 -6.57 -10.84 -21.15
CA GLN A 73 -7.35 -11.14 -22.36
C GLN A 73 -7.63 -9.88 -23.19
N SER A 74 -7.32 -8.68 -22.71
CA SER A 74 -7.55 -7.45 -23.47
C SER A 74 -6.73 -7.45 -24.76
N GLU A 75 -7.26 -6.82 -25.82
CA GLU A 75 -6.62 -6.77 -27.14
C GLU A 75 -5.22 -6.12 -27.09
N GLN A 76 -5.04 -5.15 -26.21
CA GLN A 76 -3.78 -4.42 -26.05
C GLN A 76 -2.75 -5.14 -25.16
N ALA A 77 -3.15 -6.18 -24.41
CA ALA A 77 -2.24 -6.98 -23.59
C ALA A 77 -1.18 -7.70 -24.47
N TRP A 78 -0.10 -8.16 -23.86
CA TRP A 78 0.81 -9.08 -24.54
C TRP A 78 0.16 -10.47 -24.63
N PRO A 79 -0.07 -11.04 -25.83
CA PRO A 79 -0.74 -12.33 -25.98
C PRO A 79 -0.02 -13.47 -25.24
N GLY A 80 -0.72 -14.09 -24.25
CA GLY A 80 -0.15 -15.15 -23.40
C GLY A 80 0.90 -14.68 -22.38
N TYR A 81 0.94 -13.38 -22.10
CA TYR A 81 1.85 -12.79 -21.11
C TYR A 81 1.15 -11.67 -20.26
N GLY A 82 0.19 -10.96 -20.85
CA GLY A 82 -0.65 -9.99 -20.18
C GLY A 82 0.05 -8.70 -19.77
N PHE A 83 -0.13 -8.31 -18.50
CA PHE A 83 0.36 -7.11 -17.86
C PHE A 83 1.33 -7.46 -16.72
N GLY A 84 2.48 -8.06 -17.04
CA GLY A 84 3.49 -8.41 -16.05
C GLY A 84 4.26 -7.21 -15.53
N ASP A 85 4.61 -7.24 -14.24
CA ASP A 85 5.53 -6.30 -13.60
C ASP A 85 5.10 -4.83 -13.83
N PRO A 86 3.85 -4.46 -13.42
CA PRO A 86 3.27 -3.17 -13.73
C PRO A 86 3.94 -2.06 -12.91
N PHE A 87 4.46 -1.06 -13.60
CA PHE A 87 4.97 0.16 -12.99
C PHE A 87 4.13 1.36 -13.41
N VAL A 88 3.67 2.15 -12.43
CA VAL A 88 2.89 3.37 -12.65
C VAL A 88 3.66 4.59 -12.16
N MET A 89 3.91 5.51 -13.08
CA MET A 89 4.45 6.84 -12.79
C MET A 89 3.34 7.89 -12.89
N ARG A 90 3.32 8.85 -11.95
CA ARG A 90 2.46 10.03 -12.04
C ARG A 90 3.28 11.25 -12.49
N TYR A 91 2.81 11.98 -13.51
CA TYR A 91 3.47 13.15 -14.04
C TYR A 91 2.44 14.15 -14.55
N ASN A 92 2.49 15.39 -14.06
CA ASN A 92 1.57 16.47 -14.44
C ASN A 92 0.09 16.11 -14.30
N GLY A 93 -0.26 15.41 -13.19
CA GLY A 93 -1.62 14.96 -12.91
C GLY A 93 -2.07 13.71 -13.67
N VAL A 94 -1.26 13.15 -14.56
CA VAL A 94 -1.57 11.97 -15.39
C VAL A 94 -0.74 10.78 -14.96
N TYR A 95 -1.36 9.60 -14.92
CA TYR A 95 -0.70 8.33 -14.66
C TYR A 95 -0.25 7.67 -15.95
N TYR A 96 0.93 7.07 -15.94
CA TYR A 96 1.50 6.32 -17.05
C TYR A 96 1.92 4.94 -16.59
N LEU A 97 1.35 3.91 -17.21
CA LEU A 97 1.63 2.51 -16.93
C LEU A 97 2.61 1.95 -17.96
N TYR A 98 3.63 1.25 -17.48
CA TYR A 98 4.57 0.47 -18.26
C TYR A 98 4.56 -0.98 -17.76
N VAL A 99 4.71 -1.95 -18.66
CA VAL A 99 4.68 -3.38 -18.33
C VAL A 99 5.78 -4.14 -19.04
N SER A 100 6.18 -5.26 -18.46
CA SER A 100 7.15 -6.16 -19.06
C SER A 100 6.76 -6.60 -20.47
N THR A 101 7.75 -6.64 -21.34
CA THR A 101 7.61 -7.15 -22.72
C THR A 101 7.70 -8.67 -22.71
N LYS A 102 6.77 -9.31 -23.40
CA LYS A 102 6.79 -10.76 -23.60
C LYS A 102 8.10 -11.25 -24.22
N ASP A 103 8.60 -12.38 -23.74
CA ASP A 103 9.80 -13.04 -24.28
C ASP A 103 9.78 -13.14 -25.80
N GLY A 104 10.90 -12.77 -26.40
CA GLY A 104 11.07 -12.79 -27.85
C GLY A 104 10.38 -11.65 -28.60
N SER A 105 9.49 -10.88 -28.00
CA SER A 105 8.86 -9.70 -28.56
C SER A 105 9.74 -8.45 -28.37
N VAL A 106 9.54 -7.43 -29.21
CA VAL A 106 10.26 -6.14 -29.15
C VAL A 106 9.26 -5.03 -28.90
N GLY A 107 9.65 -4.03 -28.16
CA GLY A 107 8.88 -2.83 -27.83
C GLY A 107 8.32 -2.86 -26.41
N ILE A 108 8.21 -1.68 -25.80
CA ILE A 108 7.59 -1.50 -24.49
C ILE A 108 6.26 -0.78 -24.68
N LYS A 109 5.17 -1.41 -24.22
CA LYS A 109 3.82 -0.85 -24.27
C LYS A 109 3.60 0.10 -23.12
N CYS A 110 2.81 1.16 -23.36
CA CYS A 110 2.39 2.09 -22.30
C CYS A 110 0.92 2.48 -22.43
N TRP A 111 0.36 2.89 -21.30
CA TRP A 111 -1.00 3.39 -21.15
C TRP A 111 -0.99 4.67 -20.32
N SER A 112 -2.05 5.48 -20.44
CA SER A 112 -2.29 6.65 -19.59
C SER A 112 -3.63 6.55 -18.88
N SER A 113 -3.76 7.20 -17.71
CA SER A 113 -5.00 7.29 -16.94
C SER A 113 -5.04 8.58 -16.13
N LEU A 114 -6.24 9.06 -15.78
CA LEU A 114 -6.43 10.19 -14.87
C LEU A 114 -6.83 9.72 -13.46
N ASP A 115 -7.27 8.46 -13.32
CA ASP A 115 -7.94 7.94 -12.11
C ASP A 115 -7.43 6.57 -11.64
N LEU A 116 -6.40 6.00 -12.28
CA LEU A 116 -5.86 4.65 -12.03
C LEU A 116 -6.78 3.48 -12.45
N VAL A 117 -8.01 3.74 -12.84
CA VAL A 117 -9.03 2.75 -13.19
C VAL A 117 -9.24 2.67 -14.70
N ASN A 118 -9.43 3.83 -15.33
CA ASN A 118 -9.69 3.94 -16.75
C ASN A 118 -8.39 4.19 -17.50
N TRP A 119 -7.94 3.20 -18.28
CA TRP A 119 -6.65 3.24 -18.97
C TRP A 119 -6.80 3.34 -20.48
N GLN A 120 -6.14 4.34 -21.06
CA GLN A 120 -6.02 4.51 -22.50
C GLN A 120 -4.70 3.92 -22.99
N TYR A 121 -4.74 3.08 -24.03
CA TYR A 121 -3.54 2.56 -24.65
C TYR A 121 -2.85 3.61 -25.53
N GLU A 122 -1.61 3.94 -25.23
CA GLU A 122 -0.80 4.95 -25.94
C GLU A 122 0.08 4.34 -27.04
N GLY A 123 0.17 3.01 -27.11
CA GLY A 123 1.01 2.31 -28.05
C GLY A 123 2.36 1.88 -27.47
N PHE A 124 3.37 1.87 -28.33
CA PHE A 124 4.74 1.56 -27.95
C PHE A 124 5.50 2.84 -27.60
N CYS A 125 5.97 2.98 -26.36
CA CYS A 125 6.82 4.08 -25.97
C CYS A 125 8.27 3.94 -26.46
N SER A 126 8.71 2.69 -26.72
CA SER A 126 9.96 2.36 -27.42
C SER A 126 9.76 1.14 -28.30
N ASN A 127 10.39 1.15 -29.48
CA ASN A 127 10.49 0.00 -30.41
C ASN A 127 11.96 -0.32 -30.73
N ASP A 128 12.90 0.16 -29.93
CA ASP A 128 14.31 -0.15 -30.11
C ASP A 128 14.54 -1.66 -29.97
N PRO A 129 15.38 -2.27 -30.82
CA PRO A 129 15.70 -3.70 -30.74
C PRO A 129 16.20 -4.18 -29.37
N ILE A 130 16.78 -3.29 -28.56
CA ILE A 130 17.23 -3.59 -27.21
C ILE A 130 16.05 -3.93 -26.28
N THR A 131 14.85 -3.50 -26.59
CA THR A 131 13.66 -3.79 -25.79
C THR A 131 13.09 -5.21 -26.00
N ARG A 132 13.86 -6.11 -26.63
CA ARG A 132 13.45 -7.51 -26.77
C ARG A 132 13.37 -8.20 -25.41
N GLY A 133 12.14 -8.61 -25.00
CA GLY A 133 11.90 -9.16 -23.68
C GLY A 133 12.32 -8.20 -22.57
N ALA A 134 12.02 -6.92 -22.72
CA ALA A 134 12.32 -5.90 -21.71
C ALA A 134 11.50 -6.14 -20.45
N TYR A 135 12.13 -6.63 -19.37
CA TYR A 135 11.46 -6.91 -18.11
C TYR A 135 11.45 -5.69 -17.21
N ALA A 136 10.39 -5.57 -16.41
CA ALA A 136 10.17 -4.59 -15.35
C ALA A 136 10.62 -3.17 -15.72
N PRO A 137 10.05 -2.54 -16.76
CA PRO A 137 10.41 -1.17 -17.13
C PRO A 137 9.89 -0.19 -16.11
N GLU A 138 10.77 0.56 -15.44
CA GLU A 138 10.41 1.65 -14.55
C GLU A 138 10.87 3.00 -15.10
N VAL A 139 10.06 4.06 -14.93
CA VAL A 139 10.29 5.37 -15.51
C VAL A 139 10.28 6.46 -14.45
N TYR A 140 11.31 7.32 -14.48
CA TYR A 140 11.45 8.45 -13.57
C TYR A 140 11.71 9.73 -14.33
N TYR A 141 11.05 10.82 -13.93
CA TYR A 141 11.24 12.12 -14.52
C TYR A 141 12.30 12.92 -13.77
N TYR A 142 13.22 13.53 -14.52
CA TYR A 142 14.22 14.44 -13.96
C TYR A 142 14.69 15.48 -14.99
N ASN A 143 14.63 16.76 -14.62
CA ASN A 143 15.17 17.89 -15.38
C ASN A 143 14.80 17.87 -16.88
N GLY A 144 13.53 17.59 -17.21
CA GLY A 144 13.01 17.64 -18.57
C GLY A 144 13.12 16.34 -19.36
N TYR A 145 13.58 15.25 -18.72
CA TYR A 145 13.69 13.94 -19.33
C TYR A 145 13.03 12.86 -18.49
N PHE A 146 12.49 11.86 -19.20
CA PHE A 146 12.05 10.60 -18.63
C PHE A 146 13.17 9.56 -18.84
N TYR A 147 13.60 8.92 -17.77
CA TYR A 147 14.59 7.88 -17.77
C TYR A 147 13.89 6.54 -17.47
N MET A 148 14.02 5.61 -18.39
CA MET A 148 13.46 4.26 -18.25
C MET A 148 14.58 3.26 -17.97
N TYR A 149 14.37 2.43 -16.94
CA TYR A 149 15.29 1.36 -16.56
C TYR A 149 14.61 0.03 -16.86
N THR A 150 15.27 -0.85 -17.58
CA THR A 150 14.72 -2.16 -17.92
C THR A 150 15.84 -3.18 -18.14
N SER A 151 15.52 -4.45 -17.94
CA SER A 151 16.47 -5.57 -18.10
C SER A 151 16.01 -6.52 -19.21
N PRO A 152 16.51 -6.38 -20.44
CA PRO A 152 16.17 -7.24 -21.57
C PRO A 152 16.49 -8.72 -21.31
N ALA A 153 15.46 -9.56 -21.29
CA ALA A 153 15.52 -10.99 -20.94
C ALA A 153 16.23 -11.29 -19.60
N GLY A 154 16.17 -10.35 -18.64
CA GLY A 154 16.84 -10.49 -17.34
C GLY A 154 18.37 -10.43 -17.37
N ASN A 155 18.99 -9.96 -18.47
CA ASN A 155 20.43 -10.01 -18.68
C ASN A 155 21.12 -8.65 -18.48
N GLY A 156 20.90 -8.04 -17.33
CA GLY A 156 21.46 -6.73 -16.98
C GLY A 156 20.61 -5.56 -17.49
N HIS A 157 20.90 -4.38 -16.98
CA HIS A 157 20.07 -3.18 -17.19
C HIS A 157 20.57 -2.29 -18.31
N TYR A 158 19.63 -1.62 -18.95
CA TYR A 158 19.82 -0.51 -19.88
C TYR A 158 19.01 0.68 -19.40
N VAL A 159 19.50 1.89 -19.66
CA VAL A 159 18.77 3.13 -19.44
C VAL A 159 18.38 3.69 -20.82
N LEU A 160 17.08 3.93 -20.99
CA LEU A 160 16.52 4.64 -22.13
C LEU A 160 16.07 6.03 -21.69
N ARG A 161 16.02 6.98 -22.59
CA ARG A 161 15.62 8.36 -22.29
C ARG A 161 14.69 8.91 -23.33
N SER A 162 13.73 9.72 -22.91
CA SER A 162 12.81 10.45 -23.77
C SER A 162 12.46 11.83 -23.17
N THR A 163 11.92 12.73 -23.99
CA THR A 163 11.25 13.98 -23.55
C THR A 163 9.73 13.82 -23.41
N SER A 164 9.20 12.63 -23.74
CA SER A 164 7.78 12.29 -23.64
C SER A 164 7.61 11.01 -22.85
N PRO A 165 6.60 10.89 -21.95
CA PRO A 165 6.34 9.66 -21.20
C PRO A 165 5.80 8.53 -22.06
N VAL A 166 5.22 8.81 -23.23
CA VAL A 166 4.50 7.80 -24.05
C VAL A 166 5.21 7.44 -25.36
N LYS A 167 6.35 8.05 -25.69
CA LYS A 167 7.05 7.76 -26.95
C LYS A 167 8.51 8.22 -26.96
N GLY A 168 9.28 7.68 -27.90
CA GLY A 168 10.63 8.18 -28.19
C GLY A 168 11.68 7.80 -27.15
N PHE A 169 11.47 6.74 -26.38
CA PHE A 169 12.51 6.23 -25.51
C PHE A 169 13.61 5.53 -26.33
N GLU A 170 14.81 6.07 -26.26
CA GLU A 170 16.00 5.57 -26.93
C GLU A 170 17.09 5.21 -25.91
N PRO A 171 17.86 4.13 -26.12
CA PRO A 171 18.91 3.73 -25.19
C PRO A 171 20.03 4.80 -25.15
N ILE A 172 20.43 5.16 -23.94
CA ILE A 172 21.56 6.07 -23.69
C ILE A 172 22.75 5.37 -23.04
N THR A 173 22.60 4.10 -22.67
CA THR A 173 23.67 3.26 -22.14
C THR A 173 23.80 1.96 -22.92
N GLY A 174 24.95 1.30 -22.80
CA GLY A 174 25.07 -0.13 -23.05
C GLY A 174 24.53 -0.93 -21.87
N ASN A 175 24.79 -2.24 -21.87
CA ASN A 175 24.46 -3.09 -20.73
C ASN A 175 25.31 -2.71 -19.50
N LEU A 176 24.64 -2.29 -18.45
CA LEU A 176 25.27 -1.88 -17.19
C LEU A 176 25.66 -3.07 -16.30
N GLY A 177 25.36 -4.30 -16.73
CA GLY A 177 25.40 -5.45 -15.85
C GLY A 177 24.27 -5.36 -14.83
N MET A 178 24.49 -5.79 -13.59
CA MET A 178 23.48 -5.93 -12.55
C MET A 178 22.34 -6.85 -13.02
N SER A 179 21.66 -7.50 -12.13
CA SER A 179 20.71 -8.53 -12.56
C SER A 179 19.37 -7.90 -13.04
N ILE A 180 18.27 -8.22 -12.46
CA ILE A 180 16.91 -7.97 -12.94
C ILE A 180 16.21 -6.94 -12.04
N ASP A 181 15.12 -6.34 -12.50
CA ASP A 181 14.15 -5.52 -11.75
C ASP A 181 14.79 -4.26 -11.13
N GLY A 182 15.23 -3.37 -12.00
CA GLY A 182 15.87 -2.13 -11.58
C GLY A 182 14.86 -1.06 -11.17
N SER A 183 14.91 -0.63 -9.91
CA SER A 183 14.05 0.42 -9.34
C SER A 183 14.89 1.60 -8.84
N VAL A 184 14.38 2.82 -9.03
CA VAL A 184 15.06 4.05 -8.59
C VAL A 184 14.31 4.68 -7.40
N PHE A 185 15.05 5.09 -6.39
CA PHE A 185 14.55 5.93 -5.33
C PHE A 185 15.38 7.23 -5.23
N ILE A 186 14.68 8.37 -5.11
CA ILE A 186 15.30 9.69 -4.95
C ILE A 186 14.98 10.16 -3.53
N ASP A 187 16.02 10.29 -2.71
CA ASP A 187 15.88 10.70 -1.31
C ASP A 187 15.66 12.21 -1.17
N ASN A 188 15.14 12.66 -0.04
CA ASN A 188 14.90 14.07 0.28
C ASN A 188 16.15 14.95 0.15
N ASP A 189 17.34 14.40 0.33
CA ASP A 189 18.60 15.12 0.14
C ASP A 189 19.09 15.16 -1.31
N GLY A 190 18.28 14.69 -2.26
CA GLY A 190 18.57 14.66 -3.69
C GLY A 190 19.49 13.54 -4.13
N LYS A 191 19.86 12.60 -3.26
CA LYS A 191 20.63 11.43 -3.63
C LYS A 191 19.74 10.38 -4.28
N TRP A 192 20.28 9.74 -5.29
CA TRP A 192 19.61 8.67 -6.02
C TRP A 192 20.19 7.33 -5.65
N TYR A 193 19.31 6.35 -5.53
CA TYR A 193 19.63 4.95 -5.27
C TYR A 193 18.98 4.07 -6.35
N PHE A 194 19.70 3.04 -6.77
CA PHE A 194 19.21 2.05 -7.71
C PHE A 194 19.19 0.68 -7.03
N TYR A 195 18.05 0.03 -7.06
CA TYR A 195 17.84 -1.29 -6.45
C TYR A 195 17.71 -2.33 -7.54
N THR A 196 18.17 -3.55 -7.29
CA THR A 196 18.01 -4.69 -8.22
C THR A 196 17.87 -5.98 -7.46
N ALA A 197 17.18 -6.95 -8.06
CA ALA A 197 17.25 -8.34 -7.65
C ALA A 197 18.53 -8.99 -8.23
N ASN A 198 19.17 -9.83 -7.45
CA ASN A 198 20.40 -10.53 -7.85
C ASN A 198 20.44 -11.94 -7.24
N HIS A 199 19.93 -12.95 -7.98
CA HIS A 199 19.96 -14.36 -7.55
C HIS A 199 19.42 -14.60 -6.13
N GLY A 200 18.27 -14.03 -5.81
CA GLY A 200 17.64 -14.17 -4.49
C GLY A 200 18.09 -13.14 -3.44
N GLU A 201 19.07 -12.30 -3.76
CA GLU A 201 19.49 -11.18 -2.92
C GLU A 201 19.00 -9.84 -3.48
N MET A 202 18.67 -8.92 -2.60
CA MET A 202 18.35 -7.54 -2.97
C MET A 202 19.60 -6.68 -2.87
N MET A 203 19.92 -5.95 -3.93
CA MET A 203 21.08 -5.07 -4.01
C MET A 203 20.65 -3.60 -4.09
N ALA A 204 21.42 -2.71 -3.49
CA ALA A 204 21.29 -1.27 -3.63
C ALA A 204 22.61 -0.64 -4.09
N TYR A 205 22.50 0.30 -5.02
CA TYR A 205 23.63 1.05 -5.61
C TYR A 205 23.39 2.55 -5.40
N LYS A 206 24.47 3.31 -5.27
CA LYS A 206 24.39 4.77 -5.37
C LYS A 206 24.48 5.20 -6.82
N MET A 207 23.67 6.17 -7.21
CA MET A 207 23.73 6.74 -8.55
C MET A 207 24.57 8.03 -8.55
N THR A 208 25.40 8.20 -9.55
CA THR A 208 26.21 9.42 -9.78
C THR A 208 25.65 10.26 -10.91
N SER A 209 24.82 9.68 -11.74
CA SER A 209 23.96 10.32 -12.75
C SER A 209 22.73 9.42 -12.97
N PRO A 210 21.71 9.84 -13.71
CA PRO A 210 20.58 8.97 -14.04
C PRO A 210 20.97 7.69 -14.80
N SER A 211 22.18 7.59 -15.33
CA SER A 211 22.66 6.45 -16.12
C SER A 211 23.92 5.78 -15.55
N GLU A 212 24.39 6.18 -14.37
CA GLU A 212 25.60 5.64 -13.77
C GLU A 212 25.39 5.24 -12.33
N MET A 213 25.67 3.98 -12.01
CA MET A 213 25.54 3.38 -10.68
C MET A 213 26.92 2.93 -10.15
N SER A 214 27.09 2.97 -8.84
CA SER A 214 28.34 2.58 -8.17
C SER A 214 28.11 1.99 -6.79
N GLY A 215 29.06 1.19 -6.30
CA GLY A 215 29.13 0.75 -4.92
C GLY A 215 27.98 -0.16 -4.49
N GLY A 216 27.70 -1.23 -5.23
CA GLY A 216 26.66 -2.20 -4.91
C GLY A 216 26.80 -2.79 -3.50
N ARG A 217 25.66 -2.89 -2.78
CA ARG A 217 25.54 -3.42 -1.44
C ARG A 217 24.34 -4.34 -1.33
N THR A 218 24.52 -5.53 -0.77
CA THR A 218 23.41 -6.43 -0.40
C THR A 218 22.62 -5.84 0.75
N LEU A 219 21.29 -5.86 0.64
CA LEU A 219 20.36 -5.50 1.70
C LEU A 219 20.08 -6.72 2.56
N ASN A 220 20.69 -6.77 3.75
CA ASN A 220 20.54 -7.90 4.66
C ASN A 220 19.12 -7.96 5.26
N GLY A 221 18.56 -9.17 5.36
CA GLY A 221 17.24 -9.41 5.94
C GLY A 221 16.07 -9.10 4.99
N VAL A 222 16.35 -8.71 3.76
CA VAL A 222 15.35 -8.45 2.71
C VAL A 222 15.35 -9.65 1.76
N THR A 223 14.68 -10.72 2.17
CA THR A 223 14.56 -11.96 1.37
C THR A 223 13.23 -12.62 1.65
N VAL A 224 12.71 -13.34 0.67
CA VAL A 224 11.52 -14.18 0.82
C VAL A 224 11.95 -15.63 1.07
N ASN A 225 12.13 -16.01 2.33
CA ASN A 225 12.48 -17.38 2.77
C ASN A 225 13.65 -18.00 1.99
N ASN A 226 14.70 -17.21 1.71
CA ASN A 226 15.87 -17.60 0.90
C ASN A 226 15.53 -18.08 -0.52
N ALA A 227 14.32 -17.84 -1.00
CA ALA A 227 13.87 -18.13 -2.36
C ALA A 227 14.07 -16.91 -3.28
N TRP A 228 13.55 -16.98 -4.48
CA TRP A 228 13.56 -15.88 -5.45
C TRP A 228 13.04 -14.60 -4.80
N THR A 229 13.87 -13.59 -4.68
CA THR A 229 13.51 -12.27 -4.15
C THR A 229 13.73 -11.25 -5.25
N GLU A 230 12.71 -10.54 -5.65
CA GLU A 230 12.71 -9.64 -6.81
C GLU A 230 11.73 -8.47 -6.65
N GLY A 231 11.60 -7.62 -7.67
CA GLY A 231 10.64 -6.53 -7.73
C GLY A 231 10.77 -5.50 -6.60
N PRO A 232 11.97 -4.93 -6.33
CA PRO A 232 12.14 -3.93 -5.28
C PRO A 232 11.48 -2.60 -5.65
N MET A 233 10.82 -1.95 -4.69
CA MET A 233 10.44 -0.55 -4.80
C MET A 233 10.53 0.14 -3.45
N VAL A 234 11.12 1.34 -3.40
CA VAL A 234 11.23 2.14 -2.18
C VAL A 234 10.29 3.34 -2.24
N VAL A 235 9.55 3.54 -1.15
CA VAL A 235 8.72 4.72 -0.92
C VAL A 235 9.16 5.38 0.40
N TYR A 236 9.17 6.70 0.45
CA TYR A 236 9.34 7.46 1.68
C TYR A 236 8.02 8.10 2.07
N HIS A 237 7.57 7.85 3.29
CA HIS A 237 6.34 8.42 3.84
C HIS A 237 6.51 8.66 5.35
N ASP A 238 6.13 9.83 5.85
CA ASP A 238 6.12 10.21 7.27
C ASP A 238 7.38 9.82 8.06
N GLY A 239 8.56 10.04 7.46
CA GLY A 239 9.84 9.79 8.13
C GLY A 239 10.32 8.34 8.06
N TYR A 240 9.62 7.48 7.32
CA TYR A 240 10.00 6.09 7.10
C TYR A 240 10.26 5.81 5.62
N TYR A 241 11.26 4.97 5.36
CA TYR A 241 11.49 4.32 4.08
C TYR A 241 10.85 2.94 4.14
N TYR A 242 10.00 2.62 3.19
CA TYR A 242 9.41 1.30 3.02
C TYR A 242 9.95 0.71 1.72
N LEU A 243 10.50 -0.48 1.81
CA LEU A 243 10.93 -1.27 0.65
C LEU A 243 9.97 -2.43 0.48
N THR A 244 9.16 -2.42 -0.57
CA THR A 244 8.41 -3.61 -1.00
C THR A 244 9.29 -4.50 -1.88
N TYR A 245 9.09 -5.80 -1.78
CA TYR A 245 9.78 -6.81 -2.60
C TYR A 245 8.93 -8.06 -2.69
N THR A 246 9.21 -8.89 -3.68
CA THR A 246 8.37 -10.02 -4.02
C THR A 246 9.18 -11.30 -4.07
N GLY A 247 8.56 -12.40 -3.87
CA GLY A 247 9.06 -13.77 -4.08
C GLY A 247 7.97 -14.72 -3.69
N ASN A 248 8.24 -15.78 -3.89
CA ASN A 248 8.80 -16.97 -4.45
C ASN A 248 9.04 -16.90 -5.99
N HIS A 249 8.78 -17.99 -6.72
CA HIS A 249 8.81 -18.04 -8.19
C HIS A 249 7.56 -17.38 -8.79
N VAL A 250 7.72 -16.56 -9.81
CA VAL A 250 6.64 -15.78 -10.47
C VAL A 250 5.44 -16.62 -10.95
N LEU A 251 5.62 -17.92 -11.23
CA LEU A 251 4.54 -18.84 -11.62
C LEU A 251 3.97 -19.65 -10.44
N SER A 252 4.32 -19.34 -9.21
CA SER A 252 3.75 -19.97 -8.02
C SER A 252 2.44 -19.31 -7.62
N LYS A 253 1.44 -20.12 -7.17
CA LYS A 253 0.24 -19.58 -6.51
C LYS A 253 0.59 -18.74 -5.28
N SER A 254 1.69 -19.05 -4.60
CA SER A 254 2.16 -18.38 -3.40
C SER A 254 3.25 -17.32 -3.67
N TYR A 255 3.36 -16.83 -4.90
CA TYR A 255 4.07 -15.60 -5.19
C TYR A 255 3.42 -14.46 -4.44
N ARG A 256 4.18 -13.68 -3.68
CA ARG A 256 3.66 -12.76 -2.67
C ARG A 256 4.54 -11.56 -2.43
N ILE A 257 3.97 -10.50 -1.88
CA ILE A 257 4.69 -9.26 -1.58
C ILE A 257 5.05 -9.22 -0.11
N TYR A 258 6.28 -8.81 0.17
CA TYR A 258 6.84 -8.52 1.49
C TYR A 258 7.26 -7.06 1.56
N TYR A 259 7.47 -6.54 2.77
CA TYR A 259 8.09 -5.24 2.96
C TYR A 259 9.08 -5.23 4.12
N GLY A 260 9.95 -4.21 4.10
CA GLY A 260 10.78 -3.82 5.22
C GLY A 260 10.68 -2.32 5.43
N ALA A 261 10.78 -1.86 6.67
CA ALA A 261 10.73 -0.45 7.01
C ALA A 261 12.03 0.04 7.66
N SER A 262 12.32 1.34 7.52
CA SER A 262 13.48 1.99 8.11
C SER A 262 13.25 3.47 8.35
N LYS A 263 13.56 3.94 9.56
CA LYS A 263 13.66 5.38 9.88
C LYS A 263 15.01 6.01 9.53
N ARG A 264 16.01 5.19 9.19
CA ARG A 264 17.41 5.65 9.20
C ARG A 264 17.99 5.89 7.82
N SER A 265 17.59 5.08 6.87
CA SER A 265 18.28 5.07 5.58
C SER A 265 17.51 4.23 4.55
N PRO A 266 17.48 4.66 3.29
CA PRO A 266 16.86 3.91 2.18
C PRO A 266 17.64 2.63 1.80
N ILE A 267 18.76 2.33 2.45
CA ILE A 267 19.58 1.14 2.18
C ILE A 267 19.84 0.29 3.44
N SER A 268 19.02 0.41 4.47
CA SER A 268 19.15 -0.36 5.71
C SER A 268 17.78 -0.64 6.31
N TYR A 269 17.23 -1.75 5.96
CA TYR A 269 15.89 -2.17 6.38
C TYR A 269 15.94 -3.21 7.48
N THR A 270 14.90 -3.24 8.29
CA THR A 270 14.58 -4.36 9.16
C THR A 270 13.35 -5.05 8.56
N SER A 271 13.42 -6.35 8.35
CA SER A 271 12.23 -7.12 7.96
C SER A 271 11.23 -7.09 9.11
N ILE A 272 10.01 -6.64 8.85
CA ILE A 272 8.92 -6.67 9.82
C ILE A 272 8.25 -8.03 9.68
N THR A 273 8.78 -9.01 10.42
CA THR A 273 8.36 -10.41 10.28
C THR A 273 6.95 -10.69 10.79
N ALA A 274 6.38 -9.81 11.61
CA ALA A 274 5.03 -9.97 12.13
C ALA A 274 3.96 -9.64 11.07
N ASP A 275 4.26 -8.65 10.21
CA ASP A 275 3.31 -8.12 9.23
C ASP A 275 3.59 -8.63 7.80
N ASN A 276 4.47 -9.60 7.63
CA ASN A 276 4.77 -10.25 6.35
C ASN A 276 4.23 -11.69 6.30
N PRO A 277 3.69 -12.14 5.16
CA PRO A 277 3.60 -11.41 3.88
C PRO A 277 2.64 -10.21 3.93
N LEU A 278 3.02 -9.11 3.26
CA LEU A 278 2.21 -7.91 3.16
C LEU A 278 0.94 -8.13 2.32
N LEU A 279 1.07 -8.89 1.24
CA LEU A 279 -0.04 -9.22 0.35
C LEU A 279 0.14 -10.62 -0.22
N ILE A 280 -0.84 -11.48 0.03
CA ILE A 280 -0.89 -12.85 -0.48
C ILE A 280 -2.34 -13.31 -0.63
N ASN A 281 -2.59 -14.11 -1.63
CA ASN A 281 -3.74 -15.01 -1.71
C ASN A 281 -3.40 -16.20 -2.61
N THR A 282 -3.86 -17.39 -2.27
CA THR A 282 -3.65 -18.62 -3.04
C THR A 282 -4.94 -19.29 -3.50
N SER A 283 -6.10 -18.69 -3.20
CA SER A 283 -7.40 -19.16 -3.68
C SER A 283 -7.58 -18.89 -5.18
N ASP A 284 -8.58 -19.53 -5.79
CA ASP A 284 -8.77 -19.42 -7.23
C ASP A 284 -9.36 -18.07 -7.67
N GLU A 285 -9.81 -17.22 -6.74
CA GLU A 285 -10.30 -15.87 -7.06
C GLU A 285 -9.17 -14.95 -7.54
N ILE A 286 -8.02 -15.00 -6.85
CA ILE A 286 -6.82 -14.24 -7.19
C ILE A 286 -5.62 -14.93 -6.57
N PHE A 287 -4.53 -15.11 -7.30
CA PHE A 287 -3.32 -15.79 -6.79
C PHE A 287 -2.07 -15.39 -7.57
N GLY A 288 -0.90 -15.76 -7.05
CA GLY A 288 0.37 -15.43 -7.66
C GLY A 288 0.56 -13.93 -7.76
N ILE A 289 0.34 -13.27 -6.63
CA ILE A 289 0.34 -11.81 -6.48
C ILE A 289 1.76 -11.32 -6.30
N GLY A 290 2.20 -10.35 -7.10
CA GLY A 290 3.54 -9.82 -6.89
C GLY A 290 3.98 -8.75 -7.86
N HIS A 291 5.26 -8.43 -7.76
CA HIS A 291 5.99 -7.41 -8.50
C HIS A 291 5.19 -6.10 -8.56
N SER A 292 5.24 -5.34 -7.48
CA SER A 292 4.38 -4.18 -7.29
C SER A 292 5.11 -2.86 -7.49
N SER A 293 4.34 -1.85 -7.87
CA SER A 293 4.72 -0.45 -7.74
C SER A 293 3.74 0.30 -6.83
N THR A 294 4.21 1.40 -6.24
CA THR A 294 3.40 2.27 -5.37
C THR A 294 3.25 3.64 -6.01
N VAL A 295 2.05 4.17 -6.02
CA VAL A 295 1.75 5.49 -6.58
C VAL A 295 0.78 6.26 -5.70
N LYS A 296 0.93 7.59 -5.65
CA LYS A 296 -0.01 8.49 -4.98
C LYS A 296 -1.32 8.54 -5.76
N GLY A 297 -2.45 8.49 -5.05
CA GLY A 297 -3.80 8.58 -5.61
C GLY A 297 -4.11 9.93 -6.24
N PRO A 298 -5.20 10.01 -7.03
CA PRO A 298 -5.62 11.28 -7.65
C PRO A 298 -5.99 12.35 -6.63
N ASP A 299 -6.52 11.95 -5.47
CA ASP A 299 -6.84 12.81 -4.33
C ASP A 299 -5.62 13.46 -3.65
N LEU A 300 -4.41 13.19 -4.11
CA LEU A 300 -3.12 13.70 -3.61
C LEU A 300 -2.75 13.28 -2.19
N ASP A 301 -3.57 12.46 -1.53
CA ASP A 301 -3.38 12.05 -0.13
C ASP A 301 -3.32 10.52 0.04
N SER A 302 -4.15 9.76 -0.67
CA SER A 302 -4.11 8.30 -0.63
C SER A 302 -2.98 7.72 -1.48
N TYR A 303 -2.64 6.45 -1.22
CA TYR A 303 -1.64 5.68 -1.98
C TYR A 303 -2.22 4.35 -2.43
N TYR A 304 -1.75 3.89 -3.58
CA TYR A 304 -2.14 2.62 -4.17
C TYR A 304 -0.93 1.76 -4.48
N ILE A 305 -1.07 0.47 -4.18
CA ILE A 305 -0.19 -0.57 -4.71
C ILE A 305 -0.78 -1.05 -6.04
N VAL A 306 0.08 -1.10 -7.06
CA VAL A 306 -0.23 -1.68 -8.37
C VAL A 306 0.56 -2.96 -8.48
N TYR A 307 -0.08 -4.08 -8.79
CA TYR A 307 0.57 -5.38 -8.79
C TYR A 307 -0.03 -6.32 -9.82
N HIS A 308 0.68 -7.37 -10.18
CA HIS A 308 0.11 -8.38 -11.05
C HIS A 308 -0.44 -9.58 -10.27
N SER A 309 -1.38 -10.32 -10.89
CA SER A 309 -1.83 -11.65 -10.47
C SER A 309 -1.80 -12.62 -11.63
N LEU A 310 -1.55 -13.90 -11.36
CA LEU A 310 -1.48 -14.94 -12.39
C LEU A 310 -2.87 -15.31 -12.94
N VAL A 311 -2.87 -15.73 -14.19
CA VAL A 311 -4.04 -16.33 -14.85
C VAL A 311 -3.76 -17.82 -15.13
N ASN A 312 -4.52 -18.72 -14.50
CA ASN A 312 -4.46 -20.17 -14.72
C ASN A 312 -3.04 -20.77 -14.63
N LEU A 313 -2.21 -20.29 -13.70
CA LEU A 313 -0.83 -20.76 -13.50
C LEU A 313 0.00 -20.72 -14.80
N THR A 314 -0.19 -19.70 -15.60
CA THR A 314 0.56 -19.45 -16.83
C THR A 314 1.32 -18.14 -16.69
N PRO A 315 2.30 -17.82 -17.56
CA PRO A 315 2.95 -16.52 -17.54
C PRO A 315 2.02 -15.33 -17.81
N ASN A 316 0.73 -15.59 -18.05
CA ASN A 316 -0.25 -14.58 -18.34
C ASN A 316 -0.70 -13.90 -17.06
N ARG A 317 -0.68 -12.57 -17.01
CA ARG A 317 -0.88 -11.78 -15.79
C ARG A 317 -1.89 -10.67 -15.99
N ASN A 318 -2.75 -10.49 -15.01
CA ASN A 318 -3.64 -9.34 -14.88
C ASN A 318 -2.96 -8.22 -14.09
N MET A 319 -3.47 -6.98 -14.19
CA MET A 319 -3.08 -5.87 -13.34
C MET A 319 -4.18 -5.55 -12.33
N ASN A 320 -3.80 -5.32 -11.10
CA ASN A 320 -4.68 -5.01 -9.98
C ASN A 320 -4.19 -3.76 -9.25
N ILE A 321 -5.09 -3.09 -8.53
CA ILE A 321 -4.76 -1.98 -7.61
C ILE A 321 -5.50 -2.15 -6.29
N ASP A 322 -4.85 -1.81 -5.18
CA ASP A 322 -5.47 -1.71 -3.85
C ASP A 322 -4.88 -0.53 -3.07
N ARG A 323 -5.60 -0.04 -2.07
CA ARG A 323 -5.14 1.08 -1.24
C ARG A 323 -4.05 0.64 -0.27
N ILE A 324 -3.08 1.52 -0.05
CA ILE A 324 -2.03 1.36 0.97
C ILE A 324 -2.38 2.23 2.18
N VAL A 325 -2.13 1.69 3.36
CA VAL A 325 -2.16 2.40 4.63
C VAL A 325 -0.76 2.43 5.21
N PHE A 326 -0.21 3.64 5.36
CA PHE A 326 1.03 3.86 6.10
C PHE A 326 0.70 4.30 7.51
N ASN A 327 1.28 3.65 8.50
CA ASN A 327 1.11 4.02 9.89
C ASN A 327 2.42 3.82 10.67
N GLY A 328 3.29 4.83 10.66
CA GLY A 328 4.58 4.75 11.33
C GLY A 328 5.49 3.67 10.74
N GLU A 329 5.84 2.63 11.51
CA GLU A 329 6.65 1.51 11.02
C GLU A 329 5.83 0.50 10.20
N SER A 330 4.51 0.48 10.38
CA SER A 330 3.59 -0.44 9.71
C SER A 330 3.18 0.07 8.33
N MET A 331 3.06 -0.86 7.40
CA MET A 331 2.41 -0.69 6.10
C MET A 331 1.41 -1.82 5.91
N GLU A 332 0.19 -1.50 5.56
CA GLU A 332 -0.89 -2.47 5.34
C GLU A 332 -1.55 -2.21 3.98
N ILE A 333 -2.09 -3.26 3.39
CA ILE A 333 -2.84 -3.17 2.13
C ILE A 333 -4.31 -3.47 2.40
N MET A 334 -5.20 -2.62 1.93
CA MET A 334 -6.65 -2.87 1.95
C MET A 334 -7.03 -3.80 0.79
N GLY A 335 -6.42 -4.99 0.81
CA GLY A 335 -6.50 -5.99 -0.25
C GLY A 335 -5.95 -7.37 0.17
N PRO A 336 -5.83 -8.34 -0.80
CA PRO A 336 -6.27 -8.17 -2.17
C PRO A 336 -7.79 -8.08 -2.28
N THR A 337 -8.29 -7.35 -3.28
CA THR A 337 -9.73 -7.24 -3.49
C THR A 337 -10.13 -7.75 -4.88
N VAL A 338 -11.27 -8.42 -4.94
CA VAL A 338 -11.92 -8.85 -6.18
C VAL A 338 -13.37 -8.38 -6.26
N ASP A 339 -13.89 -7.83 -5.17
CA ASP A 339 -15.22 -7.25 -5.05
C ASP A 339 -15.21 -5.78 -5.47
N LYS A 340 -16.41 -5.17 -5.54
CA LYS A 340 -16.57 -3.75 -5.85
C LYS A 340 -15.82 -2.88 -4.85
N GLN A 341 -15.11 -1.89 -5.36
CA GLN A 341 -14.44 -0.86 -4.61
C GLN A 341 -14.79 0.51 -5.18
N GLN A 342 -14.86 1.52 -4.33
CA GLN A 342 -15.03 2.90 -4.79
C GLN A 342 -13.81 3.32 -5.63
N VAL A 343 -14.07 3.94 -6.79
CA VAL A 343 -13.03 4.53 -7.64
C VAL A 343 -12.21 5.54 -6.82
N PRO A 344 -10.89 5.65 -7.04
CA PRO A 344 -10.08 6.66 -6.36
C PRO A 344 -10.66 8.07 -6.51
N ASP A 345 -10.78 8.80 -5.40
CA ASP A 345 -11.36 10.14 -5.41
C ASP A 345 -10.44 11.10 -6.19
N LEU A 346 -11.05 12.00 -6.96
CA LEU A 346 -10.34 13.11 -7.61
C LEU A 346 -10.13 14.25 -6.60
N PRO A 347 -9.22 15.22 -6.86
CA PRO A 347 -9.08 16.38 -6.00
C PRO A 347 -10.36 17.21 -5.96
N ASP A 348 -10.67 17.87 -4.83
CA ASP A 348 -11.85 18.73 -4.68
C ASP A 348 -11.83 19.92 -5.63
N VAL A 349 -10.63 20.43 -5.92
CA VAL A 349 -10.37 21.49 -6.89
C VAL A 349 -9.24 21.04 -7.79
N TYR A 350 -9.46 20.97 -9.08
CA TYR A 350 -8.38 20.63 -10.03
C TYR A 350 -8.60 21.20 -11.43
N HIS A 351 -7.51 21.29 -12.19
CA HIS A 351 -7.54 21.67 -13.59
C HIS A 351 -6.29 21.19 -14.34
N TYR A 352 -6.49 20.64 -15.54
CA TYR A 352 -5.38 20.20 -16.40
C TYR A 352 -4.89 21.29 -17.37
N PHE A 353 -5.64 22.37 -17.52
CA PHE A 353 -5.39 23.50 -18.43
C PHE A 353 -5.14 23.07 -19.88
N GLU A 354 -5.90 22.11 -20.34
CA GLU A 354 -5.84 21.70 -21.74
C GLU A 354 -6.22 22.86 -22.67
N PRO A 355 -5.70 22.89 -23.92
CA PRO A 355 -6.04 23.93 -24.87
C PRO A 355 -7.54 24.07 -25.08
N GLY A 356 -8.11 25.25 -24.81
CA GLY A 356 -9.54 25.54 -24.92
C GLY A 356 -10.37 25.22 -23.68
N ALA A 357 -9.79 24.69 -22.61
CA ALA A 357 -10.51 24.41 -21.37
C ALA A 357 -11.05 25.71 -20.72
N SER A 358 -12.22 25.59 -20.08
CA SER A 358 -12.90 26.70 -19.43
C SER A 358 -12.28 27.03 -18.09
N LEU A 359 -11.98 28.30 -17.82
CA LEU A 359 -11.54 28.82 -16.51
C LEU A 359 -12.73 29.26 -15.62
N LYS A 360 -13.95 28.79 -15.85
CA LYS A 360 -15.15 29.24 -15.12
C LYS A 360 -15.02 29.11 -13.59
N GLY A 361 -14.31 28.12 -13.08
CA GLY A 361 -14.05 27.92 -11.64
C GLY A 361 -12.90 28.77 -11.08
N TRP A 362 -12.32 29.69 -11.87
CA TRP A 362 -11.13 30.45 -11.53
C TRP A 362 -11.34 31.95 -11.65
N SER A 363 -10.61 32.73 -10.88
CA SER A 363 -10.51 34.19 -10.94
C SER A 363 -9.11 34.58 -11.41
N LEU A 364 -9.02 35.43 -12.42
CA LEU A 364 -7.77 35.86 -13.03
C LEU A 364 -7.58 37.37 -12.92
N LYS A 365 -6.39 37.77 -12.45
CA LYS A 365 -5.85 39.12 -12.62
C LYS A 365 -4.65 39.00 -13.57
N GLY A 366 -4.61 39.81 -14.62
CA GLY A 366 -3.57 39.75 -15.64
C GLY A 366 -4.09 39.16 -16.94
N ALA A 367 -3.20 38.62 -17.77
CA ALA A 367 -3.54 38.03 -19.05
C ALA A 367 -3.06 36.58 -19.12
N PHE A 368 -3.81 35.77 -19.86
CA PHE A 368 -3.47 34.36 -20.09
C PHE A 368 -3.53 34.01 -21.58
N GLY A 369 -2.79 32.97 -21.92
CA GLY A 369 -2.83 32.35 -23.24
C GLY A 369 -2.90 30.83 -23.08
N SER A 370 -3.40 30.15 -24.10
CA SER A 370 -3.29 28.68 -24.20
C SER A 370 -2.02 28.36 -24.97
N GLY A 371 -1.00 27.88 -24.29
CA GLY A 371 0.19 27.30 -24.89
C GLY A 371 -0.07 25.89 -25.44
N ARG A 372 0.91 25.29 -26.13
CA ARG A 372 0.85 23.90 -26.61
C ARG A 372 0.74 22.87 -25.45
N THR A 373 1.11 23.25 -24.24
CA THR A 373 1.34 22.37 -23.09
C THR A 373 0.59 22.81 -21.83
N GLY A 374 -0.40 23.70 -21.94
CA GLY A 374 -1.16 24.15 -20.78
C GLY A 374 -1.43 25.64 -20.75
N LEU A 375 -1.69 26.19 -19.56
CA LEU A 375 -1.92 27.59 -19.27
C LEU A 375 -0.61 28.39 -19.37
N SER A 376 -0.62 29.52 -20.07
CA SER A 376 0.42 30.54 -19.95
C SER A 376 -0.13 31.77 -19.28
N LEU A 377 0.58 32.31 -18.29
CA LEU A 377 0.27 33.57 -17.63
C LEU A 377 1.34 34.63 -18.00
N SER A 378 0.89 35.84 -18.35
CA SER A 378 1.80 36.97 -18.53
C SER A 378 2.47 37.38 -17.21
N ALA A 379 3.45 38.29 -17.30
CA ALA A 379 4.08 38.86 -16.11
C ALA A 379 3.05 39.47 -15.15
N ASP A 380 3.33 39.31 -13.84
CA ASP A 380 2.57 39.88 -12.73
C ASP A 380 1.07 39.49 -12.74
N SER A 381 0.80 38.27 -13.13
CA SER A 381 -0.53 37.66 -13.16
C SER A 381 -0.80 36.78 -11.93
N LEU A 382 -2.09 36.65 -11.60
CA LEU A 382 -2.59 35.85 -10.50
C LEU A 382 -3.85 35.10 -10.94
N LEU A 383 -3.84 33.78 -10.85
CA LEU A 383 -4.99 32.90 -11.08
C LEU A 383 -5.31 32.16 -9.80
N VAL A 384 -6.54 32.22 -9.29
CA VAL A 384 -6.95 31.51 -8.07
C VAL A 384 -8.28 30.81 -8.25
N SER A 385 -8.47 29.69 -7.57
CA SER A 385 -9.74 28.97 -7.53
C SER A 385 -10.83 29.81 -6.87
N LYS A 386 -12.09 29.64 -7.27
CA LYS A 386 -13.25 30.23 -6.59
C LYS A 386 -13.69 29.41 -5.36
N THR A 387 -13.25 28.17 -5.26
CA THR A 387 -13.51 27.29 -4.14
C THR A 387 -12.32 27.33 -3.18
N PRO A 388 -12.50 27.80 -1.94
CA PRO A 388 -11.45 27.81 -0.92
C PRO A 388 -11.41 26.49 -0.15
N PHE A 389 -10.30 26.22 0.52
CA PHE A 389 -10.15 25.22 1.58
C PHE A 389 -10.29 25.89 2.94
N GLU A 390 -11.14 25.39 3.80
CA GLU A 390 -11.40 25.96 5.14
C GLU A 390 -10.54 25.34 6.26
N GLY A 391 -9.93 24.18 6.00
CA GLY A 391 -9.17 23.39 6.98
C GLY A 391 -7.83 22.92 6.46
N ASP A 392 -7.48 21.72 6.83
CA ASP A 392 -6.31 21.02 6.34
C ASP A 392 -6.48 20.68 4.86
N PHE A 393 -5.39 20.72 4.12
CA PHE A 393 -5.41 20.40 2.69
C PHE A 393 -4.04 19.95 2.18
N THR A 394 -4.06 19.18 1.10
CA THR A 394 -2.89 18.90 0.24
C THR A 394 -3.15 19.48 -1.14
N ALA A 395 -2.20 20.22 -1.69
CA ALA A 395 -2.31 20.78 -3.04
C ALA A 395 -1.03 20.60 -3.84
N GLU A 396 -1.18 20.29 -5.13
CA GLU A 396 -0.10 20.09 -6.11
C GLU A 396 -0.18 21.16 -7.20
N TYR A 397 0.98 21.66 -7.58
CA TYR A 397 1.16 22.72 -8.57
C TYR A 397 2.28 22.34 -9.54
N ASN A 398 2.02 22.36 -10.84
CA ASN A 398 2.97 21.99 -11.87
C ASN A 398 3.34 23.21 -12.74
N ILE A 399 4.57 23.65 -12.65
CA ILE A 399 5.12 24.77 -13.39
C ILE A 399 5.95 24.20 -14.54
N THR A 400 5.52 24.39 -15.79
CA THR A 400 6.12 23.75 -16.97
C THR A 400 7.26 24.55 -17.58
N SER A 401 7.25 25.86 -17.43
CA SER A 401 8.37 26.74 -17.81
C SER A 401 8.26 28.11 -17.18
N ILE A 402 9.42 28.78 -16.99
CA ILE A 402 9.53 30.15 -16.52
C ILE A 402 10.44 30.90 -17.48
N SER A 403 10.00 32.07 -17.97
CA SER A 403 10.81 32.93 -18.86
C SER A 403 12.04 33.47 -18.15
N GLU A 404 13.05 33.86 -18.91
CA GLU A 404 14.27 34.49 -18.39
C GLU A 404 13.94 35.76 -17.58
N GLY A 405 14.51 35.88 -16.40
CA GLY A 405 14.23 36.96 -15.44
C GLY A 405 12.91 36.88 -14.72
N GLY A 406 12.06 35.92 -15.06
CA GLY A 406 10.75 35.69 -14.42
C GLY A 406 10.83 34.81 -13.16
N GLN A 407 9.79 34.88 -12.33
CA GLN A 407 9.53 34.04 -11.19
C GLN A 407 8.08 33.53 -11.28
N ALA A 408 7.82 32.32 -10.91
CA ALA A 408 6.47 31.76 -10.98
C ALA A 408 6.29 30.61 -9.99
N GLY A 409 5.05 30.37 -9.58
CA GLY A 409 4.73 29.27 -8.68
C GLY A 409 3.28 29.27 -8.20
N ALA A 410 3.10 28.74 -7.01
CA ALA A 410 1.83 28.53 -6.34
C ALA A 410 1.37 29.75 -5.56
N ILE A 411 0.07 29.99 -5.56
CA ILE A 411 -0.66 30.72 -4.52
C ILE A 411 -1.42 29.71 -3.70
N PHE A 412 -1.38 29.81 -2.39
CA PHE A 412 -2.10 28.95 -1.49
C PHE A 412 -2.76 29.74 -0.36
N ALA A 413 -3.83 29.19 0.19
CA ALA A 413 -4.59 29.81 1.28
C ALA A 413 -4.95 31.28 0.98
N TYR A 414 -5.31 31.58 -0.27
CA TYR A 414 -5.62 32.94 -0.69
C TYR A 414 -7.03 33.34 -0.26
N THR A 415 -7.17 34.38 0.56
CA THR A 415 -8.44 35.02 0.91
C THR A 415 -8.57 36.39 0.22
N ASP A 416 -7.53 37.21 0.32
CA ASP A 416 -7.44 38.54 -0.26
C ASP A 416 -5.96 38.99 -0.36
N SER A 417 -5.71 40.25 -0.78
CA SER A 417 -4.36 40.78 -0.91
C SER A 417 -3.61 41.01 0.41
N GLU A 418 -4.30 40.92 1.55
CA GLU A 418 -3.71 41.09 2.89
C GLU A 418 -3.54 39.74 3.60
N ASN A 419 -4.15 38.64 3.07
CA ASN A 419 -4.14 37.31 3.68
C ASN A 419 -3.96 36.24 2.62
N PHE A 420 -2.73 35.79 2.38
CA PHE A 420 -2.39 34.75 1.42
C PHE A 420 -1.01 34.15 1.67
N GLY A 421 -0.77 32.97 1.09
CA GLY A 421 0.54 32.35 0.93
C GLY A 421 0.96 32.29 -0.54
N ALA A 422 2.23 32.48 -0.82
CA ALA A 422 2.84 32.28 -2.13
C ALA A 422 4.11 31.42 -2.00
N CYS A 423 4.27 30.45 -2.88
CA CYS A 423 5.46 29.60 -2.96
C CYS A 423 5.90 29.53 -4.41
N TYR A 424 7.06 30.13 -4.74
CA TYR A 424 7.44 30.28 -6.13
C TYR A 424 8.95 30.10 -6.36
N PHE A 425 9.30 29.71 -7.57
CA PHE A 425 10.67 29.54 -8.02
C PHE A 425 11.30 30.86 -8.41
N SER A 426 12.55 31.09 -7.96
CA SER A 426 13.45 32.13 -8.43
C SER A 426 14.60 31.47 -9.21
N PRO A 427 14.52 31.38 -10.55
CA PRO A 427 15.54 30.71 -11.37
C PRO A 427 16.94 31.29 -11.23
N GLU A 428 17.08 32.62 -11.15
CA GLU A 428 18.36 33.27 -10.99
C GLU A 428 19.04 32.94 -9.66
N GLU A 429 18.27 32.91 -8.58
CA GLU A 429 18.77 32.56 -7.25
C GLU A 429 18.88 31.05 -7.02
N GLN A 430 18.28 30.22 -7.88
CA GLN A 430 18.12 28.77 -7.64
C GLN A 430 17.45 28.49 -6.29
N LYS A 431 16.43 29.29 -5.95
CA LYS A 431 15.69 29.23 -4.69
C LYS A 431 14.21 28.98 -4.92
N VAL A 432 13.57 28.44 -3.90
CA VAL A 432 12.13 28.49 -3.68
C VAL A 432 11.89 29.59 -2.65
N ILE A 433 11.02 30.53 -2.97
CA ILE A 433 10.67 31.64 -2.09
C ILE A 433 9.25 31.40 -1.59
N ILE A 434 9.06 31.47 -0.28
CA ILE A 434 7.77 31.32 0.38
C ILE A 434 7.45 32.63 1.08
N GLU A 435 6.35 33.25 0.68
CA GLU A 435 5.81 34.46 1.28
C GLU A 435 4.50 34.13 1.99
N ILE A 436 4.37 34.50 3.26
CA ILE A 436 3.13 34.39 4.02
C ILE A 436 2.72 35.80 4.46
N THR A 437 1.58 36.25 4.00
CA THR A 437 0.99 37.55 4.31
C THR A 437 -0.23 37.35 5.19
N VAL A 438 -0.22 37.98 6.36
CA VAL A 438 -1.34 37.98 7.31
C VAL A 438 -1.58 39.43 7.76
N SER A 439 -2.81 39.91 7.59
CA SER A 439 -3.21 41.28 7.89
C SER A 439 -2.25 42.32 7.25
N GLY A 440 -1.88 42.09 6.00
CA GLY A 440 -0.99 42.97 5.22
C GLY A 440 0.49 42.93 5.60
N LYS A 441 0.88 42.06 6.55
CA LYS A 441 2.27 41.87 6.94
C LYS A 441 2.83 40.58 6.36
N THR A 442 3.87 40.72 5.53
CA THR A 442 4.51 39.57 4.84
C THR A 442 5.75 39.09 5.57
N THR A 443 5.86 37.80 5.72
CA THR A 443 7.08 37.10 6.15
C THR A 443 7.62 36.31 4.96
N VAL A 444 8.94 36.35 4.74
CA VAL A 444 9.60 35.69 3.61
C VAL A 444 10.57 34.62 4.12
N THR A 445 10.43 33.42 3.58
CA THR A 445 11.35 32.29 3.80
C THR A 445 11.94 31.89 2.46
N LYS A 446 13.26 31.64 2.41
CA LYS A 446 13.95 31.16 1.22
C LYS A 446 14.56 29.79 1.47
N ALA A 447 14.26 28.83 0.63
CA ALA A 447 14.86 27.50 0.61
C ALA A 447 15.69 27.28 -0.65
N ASP A 448 16.73 26.46 -0.58
CA ASP A 448 17.44 25.98 -1.76
C ASP A 448 16.56 25.01 -2.56
N THR A 449 16.64 25.06 -3.90
CA THR A 449 16.04 24.00 -4.71
C THR A 449 16.70 22.66 -4.39
N VAL A 450 15.91 21.58 -4.31
CA VAL A 450 16.47 20.26 -4.08
C VAL A 450 17.16 19.76 -5.35
N ARG A 451 18.48 19.65 -5.31
CA ARG A 451 19.32 19.32 -6.46
C ARG A 451 19.79 17.87 -6.39
N SER A 452 19.75 17.21 -7.54
CA SER A 452 20.39 15.90 -7.73
C SER A 452 21.69 16.11 -8.54
N PHE A 453 22.69 15.27 -8.30
CA PHE A 453 23.95 15.22 -9.06
C PHE A 453 24.74 16.55 -9.14
N ARG A 454 24.48 17.50 -8.23
CA ARG A 454 25.06 18.87 -8.22
C ARG A 454 24.70 19.71 -9.46
N GLU A 455 23.68 19.32 -10.20
CA GLU A 455 23.17 20.09 -11.31
C GLU A 455 22.23 21.19 -10.83
N ASN A 456 22.21 22.31 -11.57
CA ASN A 456 21.21 23.33 -11.32
C ASN A 456 19.83 22.82 -11.75
N THR A 457 18.81 23.23 -11.02
CA THR A 457 17.43 23.00 -11.40
C THR A 457 17.12 23.75 -12.69
N ARG A 458 16.55 23.08 -13.66
CA ARG A 458 16.06 23.69 -14.90
C ARG A 458 14.64 24.18 -14.71
N PHE A 459 14.32 25.31 -15.25
CA PHE A 459 12.99 25.95 -15.19
C PHE A 459 12.37 26.17 -16.58
N ASP A 460 12.97 25.58 -17.61
CA ASP A 460 12.41 25.43 -18.96
C ASP A 460 11.71 24.07 -19.15
N CYS A 461 11.46 23.36 -18.05
CA CYS A 461 10.78 22.08 -17.99
C CYS A 461 10.01 21.97 -16.68
N LEU A 462 9.13 20.98 -16.57
CA LEU A 462 8.25 20.83 -15.42
C LEU A 462 9.03 20.69 -14.11
N GLN A 463 8.59 21.51 -13.13
CA GLN A 463 8.93 21.39 -11.72
C GLN A 463 7.62 21.41 -10.94
N SER A 464 7.44 20.50 -10.01
CA SER A 464 6.25 20.44 -9.16
C SER A 464 6.52 21.06 -7.78
N LEU A 465 5.48 21.70 -7.23
CA LEU A 465 5.40 22.05 -5.82
C LEU A 465 4.22 21.30 -5.21
N GLN A 466 4.39 20.80 -4.00
CA GLN A 466 3.28 20.32 -3.17
C GLN A 466 3.28 21.11 -1.88
N ILE A 467 2.11 21.49 -1.42
CA ILE A 467 1.91 22.24 -0.17
C ILE A 467 0.83 21.52 0.64
N GLU A 468 1.17 21.20 1.87
CA GLU A 468 0.27 20.58 2.83
C GLU A 468 0.05 21.52 4.00
N ARG A 469 -1.21 21.66 4.44
CA ARG A 469 -1.56 22.30 5.69
C ARG A 469 -2.13 21.25 6.63
N ASN A 470 -1.50 21.09 7.78
CA ASN A 470 -1.97 20.22 8.86
C ASN A 470 -2.05 21.03 10.16
N GLY A 471 -3.27 21.32 10.61
CA GLY A 471 -3.50 22.26 11.69
C GLY A 471 -3.00 23.67 11.33
N ASN A 472 -1.98 24.16 12.02
CA ASN A 472 -1.35 25.46 11.76
C ASN A 472 0.00 25.35 11.04
N ASP A 473 0.44 24.15 10.71
CA ASP A 473 1.71 23.90 10.07
C ASP A 473 1.55 23.81 8.55
N TYR A 474 2.48 24.41 7.81
CA TYR A 474 2.59 24.25 6.36
C TYR A 474 3.87 23.51 6.02
N THR A 475 3.73 22.40 5.28
CA THR A 475 4.85 21.62 4.74
C THR A 475 4.95 21.83 3.24
N PHE A 476 6.16 22.10 2.77
CA PHE A 476 6.45 22.39 1.37
C PHE A 476 7.37 21.33 0.77
N TYR A 477 7.00 20.85 -0.42
CA TYR A 477 7.79 19.87 -1.17
C TYR A 477 8.06 20.42 -2.59
N MET A 478 9.18 20.00 -3.15
CA MET A 478 9.55 20.21 -4.55
C MET A 478 9.88 18.87 -5.19
N ASN A 479 9.17 18.50 -6.26
CA ASN A 479 9.32 17.20 -6.94
C ASN A 479 9.30 16.03 -5.91
N ASP A 480 8.28 15.98 -5.08
CA ASP A 480 8.03 15.02 -3.99
C ASP A 480 9.10 14.97 -2.87
N ARG A 481 9.98 15.96 -2.80
CA ARG A 481 11.04 16.05 -1.78
C ARG A 481 10.81 17.21 -0.84
N LEU A 482 10.95 16.96 0.45
CA LEU A 482 10.73 17.95 1.49
C LEU A 482 11.67 19.16 1.32
N LEU A 483 11.09 20.38 1.24
CA LEU A 483 11.81 21.64 1.22
C LEU A 483 11.96 22.20 2.63
N CYS A 484 10.84 22.47 3.29
CA CYS A 484 10.80 22.98 4.66
C CYS A 484 9.41 22.85 5.26
N VAL A 485 9.33 23.07 6.58
CA VAL A 485 8.10 23.21 7.35
C VAL A 485 8.05 24.60 7.94
N ILE A 486 6.92 25.28 7.86
CA ILE A 486 6.63 26.53 8.56
C ILE A 486 5.61 26.22 9.63
N PRO A 487 6.00 26.12 10.89
CA PRO A 487 5.11 25.79 12.00
C PRO A 487 4.31 27.01 12.46
N ASP A 488 3.21 26.76 13.15
CA ASP A 488 2.40 27.76 13.86
C ASP A 488 2.00 28.99 13.02
N SER A 489 1.69 28.77 11.74
CA SER A 489 1.25 29.84 10.85
C SER A 489 -0.13 30.38 11.26
N ALA A 490 -0.27 31.68 11.32
CA ALA A 490 -1.57 32.34 11.53
C ALA A 490 -2.42 32.41 10.23
N LEU A 491 -1.86 32.00 9.10
CA LEU A 491 -2.61 31.91 7.85
C LEU A 491 -3.55 30.69 7.92
N THR A 492 -4.83 30.94 7.79
CA THR A 492 -5.86 29.90 7.74
C THR A 492 -6.09 29.45 6.30
N GLY A 493 -7.05 28.55 6.05
CA GLY A 493 -7.38 28.11 4.70
C GLY A 493 -7.73 29.24 3.73
N GLY A 494 -7.92 28.88 2.46
CA GLY A 494 -8.22 29.80 1.36
C GLY A 494 -8.09 29.11 0.01
N SER A 495 -8.12 29.88 -1.05
CA SER A 495 -8.04 29.39 -2.43
C SER A 495 -6.60 29.01 -2.85
N ILE A 496 -6.49 28.11 -3.81
CA ILE A 496 -5.23 27.71 -4.45
C ILE A 496 -5.13 28.28 -5.86
N GLY A 497 -3.93 28.40 -6.38
CA GLY A 497 -3.75 28.97 -7.73
C GLY A 497 -2.31 29.11 -8.18
N TYR A 498 -2.13 29.89 -9.24
CA TYR A 498 -0.83 30.20 -9.83
C TYR A 498 -0.53 31.68 -9.83
N MET A 499 0.76 32.01 -9.77
CA MET A 499 1.25 33.40 -9.88
C MET A 499 2.50 33.50 -10.72
N THR A 500 2.70 34.70 -11.30
CA THR A 500 3.93 35.12 -11.97
C THR A 500 4.41 36.46 -11.43
N LYS A 501 5.73 36.68 -11.40
CA LYS A 501 6.39 37.98 -11.10
C LYS A 501 7.44 38.29 -12.16
N GLY A 502 7.41 39.46 -12.71
CA GLY A 502 8.44 40.00 -13.58
C GLY A 502 8.62 39.33 -14.94
N GLY A 503 7.98 38.21 -15.19
CA GLY A 503 8.10 37.42 -16.42
C GLY A 503 6.91 36.51 -16.67
N GLU A 504 6.86 35.95 -17.86
CA GLU A 504 5.83 34.96 -18.27
C GLU A 504 6.20 33.57 -17.77
N ALA A 505 5.19 32.73 -17.46
CA ALA A 505 5.37 31.33 -17.15
C ALA A 505 4.22 30.46 -17.69
N SER A 506 4.55 29.19 -17.92
CA SER A 506 3.56 28.19 -18.31
C SER A 506 3.36 27.19 -17.18
N PHE A 507 2.12 26.67 -17.09
CA PHE A 507 1.66 25.82 -16.00
C PHE A 507 0.96 24.60 -16.55
N GLY A 508 1.05 23.49 -15.81
CA GLY A 508 0.33 22.27 -16.05
C GLY A 508 -0.78 22.05 -15.03
N PHE A 509 -0.98 20.79 -14.64
CA PHE A 509 -1.99 20.39 -13.67
C PHE A 509 -1.86 21.15 -12.35
N ILE A 510 -3.00 21.52 -11.81
CA ILE A 510 -3.18 21.95 -10.43
C ILE A 510 -4.27 21.09 -9.80
N GLY A 511 -4.06 20.68 -8.56
CA GLY A 511 -5.08 19.97 -7.79
C GLY A 511 -4.95 20.28 -6.32
N GLY A 512 -6.05 20.18 -5.59
CA GLY A 512 -6.06 20.31 -4.14
C GLY A 512 -7.22 19.52 -3.54
N THR A 513 -6.98 18.90 -2.39
CA THR A 513 -7.97 18.14 -1.63
C THR A 513 -7.91 18.52 -0.15
N GLY A 514 -9.06 18.53 0.51
CA GLY A 514 -9.21 18.80 1.94
C GLY A 514 -8.82 17.62 2.81
N ALA A 515 -7.68 17.00 2.52
CA ALA A 515 -7.16 15.85 3.27
C ALA A 515 -5.64 15.91 3.38
N VAL A 516 -5.09 15.36 4.47
CA VAL A 516 -3.66 15.29 4.76
C VAL A 516 -3.33 14.04 5.56
N GLY A 517 -2.24 13.36 5.21
CA GLY A 517 -1.69 12.25 5.96
C GLY A 517 -2.54 10.99 5.93
N GLY A 518 -3.11 10.68 4.77
CA GLY A 518 -3.92 9.48 4.53
C GLY A 518 -5.37 9.62 4.99
N ARG A 519 -5.84 10.83 5.27
CA ARG A 519 -7.24 11.07 5.65
C ARG A 519 -8.21 11.06 4.47
N GLY A 520 -7.71 11.10 3.22
CA GLY A 520 -8.53 10.99 2.02
C GLY A 520 -9.38 9.72 1.97
N VAL A 521 -8.98 8.68 2.71
CA VAL A 521 -9.78 7.44 2.85
C VAL A 521 -10.99 7.60 3.79
N ALA A 522 -11.13 8.71 4.54
CA ALA A 522 -12.21 8.88 5.51
C ALA A 522 -13.59 8.84 4.83
N ASP A 523 -13.73 9.53 3.72
CA ASP A 523 -14.97 9.61 2.96
C ASP A 523 -15.18 8.47 1.95
N THR A 524 -14.17 7.63 1.77
CA THR A 524 -14.23 6.46 0.91
C THR A 524 -14.90 5.27 1.60
N TYR A 525 -15.72 4.52 0.89
CA TYR A 525 -16.27 3.26 1.36
C TYR A 525 -15.21 2.16 1.32
N LYS A 526 -14.86 1.59 2.50
CA LYS A 526 -13.92 0.47 2.63
C LYS A 526 -14.63 -0.81 2.23
N SER A 527 -14.11 -1.53 1.25
CA SER A 527 -14.67 -2.80 0.82
C SER A 527 -14.50 -3.88 1.89
N LEU A 528 -15.59 -4.59 2.19
CA LEU A 528 -15.63 -5.72 3.12
C LEU A 528 -16.00 -6.97 2.35
N SER A 529 -15.12 -7.99 2.38
CA SER A 529 -15.31 -9.22 1.64
C SER A 529 -14.73 -10.43 2.38
N GLU A 530 -14.62 -11.55 1.69
CA GLU A 530 -13.92 -12.73 2.21
C GLU A 530 -12.39 -12.57 2.24
N LEU A 531 -11.85 -11.64 1.46
CA LEU A 531 -10.41 -11.43 1.29
C LEU A 531 -9.90 -10.18 1.98
N ASN A 532 -10.74 -9.18 2.14
CA ASN A 532 -10.38 -7.89 2.72
C ASN A 532 -11.49 -7.36 3.62
N GLY A 533 -11.10 -6.72 4.71
CA GLY A 533 -12.02 -6.12 5.66
C GLY A 533 -11.36 -5.04 6.52
N LEU A 534 -10.17 -4.58 6.16
CA LEU A 534 -9.40 -3.61 6.92
C LEU A 534 -10.05 -2.22 6.93
N ILE A 535 -10.25 -1.67 8.13
CA ILE A 535 -10.74 -0.32 8.39
C ILE A 535 -9.72 0.38 9.30
N PRO A 536 -8.80 1.18 8.77
CA PRO A 536 -7.84 1.93 9.59
C PRO A 536 -8.56 2.85 10.56
N ALA A 537 -8.19 2.86 11.84
CA ALA A 537 -8.89 3.69 12.83
C ALA A 537 -8.85 5.19 12.47
N ILE A 538 -7.80 5.66 11.79
CA ILE A 538 -7.67 7.04 11.31
C ILE A 538 -8.72 7.42 10.24
N SER A 539 -9.36 6.46 9.58
CA SER A 539 -10.31 6.68 8.48
C SER A 539 -11.75 6.94 8.96
N TYR A 540 -11.95 7.50 10.15
CA TYR A 540 -13.26 7.91 10.65
C TYR A 540 -13.81 9.12 9.85
N THR A 541 -15.14 9.14 9.63
CA THR A 541 -15.79 10.11 8.74
C THR A 541 -15.95 11.50 9.36
N SER A 542 -16.03 11.59 10.69
CA SER A 542 -16.27 12.86 11.41
C SER A 542 -15.78 12.80 12.84
N GLY A 543 -15.42 13.95 13.40
CA GLY A 543 -14.92 14.13 14.75
C GLY A 543 -13.45 14.59 14.76
N ASP A 544 -13.01 15.04 15.92
CA ASP A 544 -11.62 15.40 16.20
C ASP A 544 -11.16 14.56 17.39
N PHE A 545 -10.43 13.47 17.07
CA PHE A 545 -9.95 12.53 18.07
C PHE A 545 -8.45 12.70 18.30
N GLU A 546 -8.06 12.65 19.56
CA GLU A 546 -6.64 12.64 19.94
C GLU A 546 -5.92 11.43 19.32
N ARG A 547 -4.64 11.58 19.03
CA ARG A 547 -3.78 10.52 18.53
C ARG A 547 -2.71 10.19 19.55
N SER A 548 -2.49 8.92 19.80
CA SER A 548 -1.41 8.40 20.63
C SER A 548 -0.38 7.65 19.78
N GLN A 549 0.86 7.58 20.27
CA GLN A 549 1.95 6.85 19.62
C GLN A 549 2.36 5.65 20.46
N ARG A 550 2.39 4.45 19.88
CA ARG A 550 2.82 3.23 20.57
C ARG A 550 3.49 2.26 19.60
N ASP A 551 4.59 1.68 20.04
CA ASP A 551 5.32 0.63 19.30
C ASP A 551 5.60 0.99 17.82
N GLY A 552 5.83 2.30 17.56
CA GLY A 552 6.11 2.81 16.21
C GLY A 552 4.89 3.14 15.37
N VAL A 553 3.67 2.91 15.85
CA VAL A 553 2.41 3.20 15.13
C VAL A 553 1.56 4.25 15.85
N THR A 554 0.67 4.89 15.10
CA THR A 554 -0.31 5.88 15.59
C THR A 554 -1.64 5.20 15.84
N LEU A 555 -2.24 5.47 17.00
CA LEU A 555 -3.58 5.01 17.36
C LEU A 555 -4.52 6.22 17.53
N VAL A 556 -5.80 5.98 17.31
CA VAL A 556 -6.88 6.96 17.55
C VAL A 556 -7.43 6.75 18.95
N THR A 557 -7.38 7.79 19.76
CA THR A 557 -7.86 7.76 21.15
C THR A 557 -9.34 8.11 21.21
N ALA A 558 -10.17 7.20 21.70
CA ALA A 558 -11.57 7.45 22.03
C ALA A 558 -11.79 7.42 23.55
N LYS A 559 -12.69 8.29 24.04
CA LYS A 559 -13.10 8.43 25.44
C LYS A 559 -14.54 7.98 25.61
N GLU A 560 -14.99 7.82 26.84
CA GLU A 560 -16.37 7.46 27.16
C GLU A 560 -17.39 8.33 26.42
N GLY A 561 -18.27 7.69 25.67
CA GLY A 561 -19.29 8.32 24.85
C GLY A 561 -18.89 8.69 23.44
N ASP A 562 -17.60 8.67 23.11
CA ASP A 562 -17.11 8.91 21.76
C ASP A 562 -17.59 7.84 20.78
N ILE A 563 -17.92 8.26 19.55
CA ILE A 563 -18.40 7.41 18.48
C ILE A 563 -17.52 7.59 17.25
N LEU A 564 -16.84 6.54 16.85
CA LEU A 564 -16.06 6.47 15.62
C LEU A 564 -16.95 5.90 14.50
N ASN A 565 -17.16 6.66 13.43
CA ASN A 565 -18.01 6.28 12.31
C ASN A 565 -17.17 5.98 11.06
N TYR A 566 -17.50 4.89 10.37
CA TYR A 566 -16.79 4.43 9.17
C TYR A 566 -17.74 4.09 8.04
N ARG A 567 -17.43 4.55 6.83
CA ARG A 567 -18.11 4.13 5.61
C ARG A 567 -17.56 2.79 5.16
N VAL A 568 -18.43 1.80 4.95
CA VAL A 568 -18.04 0.47 4.47
C VAL A 568 -18.95 0.00 3.35
N LEU A 569 -18.42 -0.86 2.48
CA LEU A 569 -19.12 -1.49 1.38
C LEU A 569 -19.10 -3.00 1.58
N ALA A 570 -20.21 -3.57 2.05
CA ALA A 570 -20.32 -5.01 2.22
C ALA A 570 -20.53 -5.71 0.86
N SER A 571 -19.73 -6.74 0.58
CA SER A 571 -19.77 -7.46 -0.71
C SER A 571 -20.99 -8.36 -0.88
N SER A 572 -21.64 -8.77 0.21
CA SER A 572 -22.80 -9.69 0.19
C SER A 572 -23.55 -9.67 1.50
N ASP A 573 -24.80 -10.17 1.48
CA ASP A 573 -25.60 -10.39 2.68
C ASP A 573 -24.98 -11.41 3.62
N GLY A 574 -25.15 -11.23 4.94
CA GLY A 574 -24.86 -12.22 5.98
C GLY A 574 -23.97 -11.72 7.11
N GLY A 575 -23.24 -12.60 7.78
CA GLY A 575 -22.40 -12.31 8.92
C GLY A 575 -20.99 -11.86 8.55
N TYR A 576 -20.44 -10.94 9.33
CA TYR A 576 -19.07 -10.50 9.26
C TYR A 576 -18.40 -10.62 10.63
N ASP A 577 -17.21 -11.18 10.67
CA ASP A 577 -16.42 -11.29 11.89
C ASP A 577 -15.62 -10.01 12.11
N LEU A 578 -15.74 -9.42 13.28
CA LEU A 578 -15.07 -8.19 13.68
C LEU A 578 -13.85 -8.50 14.54
N ALA A 579 -12.68 -8.03 14.14
CA ALA A 579 -11.53 -7.86 15.02
C ALA A 579 -11.31 -6.38 15.31
N VAL A 580 -11.00 -6.07 16.57
CA VAL A 580 -10.68 -4.73 17.05
C VAL A 580 -9.26 -4.77 17.60
N ARG A 581 -8.31 -4.12 16.94
CA ARG A 581 -6.93 -3.96 17.46
C ARG A 581 -6.86 -2.67 18.29
N TYR A 582 -6.54 -2.81 19.57
CA TYR A 582 -6.60 -1.69 20.50
C TYR A 582 -5.55 -1.80 21.62
N HIS A 583 -5.38 -0.68 22.34
CA HIS A 583 -4.59 -0.60 23.56
C HIS A 583 -5.33 0.20 24.64
N MET A 584 -5.26 -0.27 25.90
CA MET A 584 -5.89 0.42 27.06
C MET A 584 -4.92 0.69 28.22
N GLY A 585 -3.69 0.15 28.18
CA GLY A 585 -2.78 0.19 29.33
C GLY A 585 -3.22 -0.70 30.47
N THR A 586 -2.31 -0.98 31.41
CA THR A 586 -2.57 -1.89 32.56
C THR A 586 -3.38 -1.24 33.68
N SER A 587 -3.52 0.08 33.67
CA SER A 587 -4.35 0.82 34.63
C SER A 587 -5.75 1.08 34.13
N GLY A 588 -6.05 0.75 32.87
CA GLY A 588 -7.38 0.82 32.28
C GLY A 588 -8.32 -0.15 32.98
N LYS A 589 -9.58 0.23 33.11
CA LYS A 589 -10.63 -0.70 33.52
C LYS A 589 -11.20 -1.35 32.30
N ASP A 590 -11.56 -2.61 32.41
CA ASP A 590 -12.31 -3.30 31.36
C ASP A 590 -13.53 -2.47 30.97
N THR A 591 -13.78 -2.36 29.68
CA THR A 591 -14.87 -1.56 29.11
C THR A 591 -15.54 -2.34 27.97
N THR A 592 -16.52 -1.74 27.34
CA THR A 592 -17.26 -2.34 26.23
C THR A 592 -17.31 -1.39 25.06
N LEU A 593 -17.14 -1.93 23.87
CA LEU A 593 -17.36 -1.22 22.62
C LEU A 593 -18.72 -1.64 22.08
N GLU A 594 -19.67 -0.71 22.00
CA GLU A 594 -20.95 -0.93 21.33
C GLU A 594 -20.76 -0.77 19.82
N VAL A 595 -21.27 -1.73 19.06
CA VAL A 595 -21.18 -1.77 17.59
C VAL A 595 -22.55 -1.48 17.00
N TYR A 596 -22.59 -0.54 16.05
CA TYR A 596 -23.79 -0.17 15.33
C TYR A 596 -23.60 -0.36 13.83
N VAL A 597 -24.64 -0.78 13.13
CA VAL A 597 -24.74 -0.74 11.67
C VAL A 597 -25.93 0.14 11.32
N ASP A 598 -25.69 1.20 10.55
CA ASP A 598 -26.68 2.21 10.15
C ASP A 598 -27.50 2.76 11.34
N GLY A 599 -26.80 3.06 12.43
CA GLY A 599 -27.40 3.58 13.66
C GLY A 599 -28.15 2.55 14.51
N THR A 600 -28.25 1.29 14.08
CA THR A 600 -28.87 0.20 14.83
C THR A 600 -27.80 -0.54 15.65
N PRO A 601 -27.96 -0.69 16.98
CA PRO A 601 -27.01 -1.48 17.77
C PRO A 601 -27.13 -2.96 17.40
N VAL A 602 -26.00 -3.60 17.08
CA VAL A 602 -25.98 -5.01 16.64
C VAL A 602 -25.30 -5.93 17.63
N THR A 603 -24.27 -5.45 18.35
CA THR A 603 -23.53 -6.25 19.34
C THR A 603 -22.68 -5.36 20.24
N THR A 604 -22.01 -6.02 21.20
CA THR A 604 -21.03 -5.39 22.08
C THR A 604 -19.74 -6.22 22.13
N VAL A 605 -18.60 -5.55 22.15
CA VAL A 605 -17.27 -6.18 22.22
C VAL A 605 -16.63 -5.82 23.55
N PRO A 606 -16.36 -6.80 24.43
CA PRO A 606 -15.62 -6.53 25.67
C PRO A 606 -14.16 -6.21 25.37
N LEU A 607 -13.67 -5.09 25.88
CA LEU A 607 -12.26 -4.69 25.81
C LEU A 607 -11.63 -4.84 27.19
N THR A 608 -10.50 -5.53 27.26
CA THR A 608 -9.75 -5.78 28.49
C THR A 608 -8.45 -4.99 28.51
N ALA A 609 -8.06 -4.54 29.71
CA ALA A 609 -6.80 -3.82 29.88
C ALA A 609 -5.60 -4.70 29.44
N SER A 610 -4.71 -4.12 28.61
CA SER A 610 -3.52 -4.82 28.10
C SER A 610 -2.31 -3.89 28.07
N LEU A 611 -1.13 -4.44 28.36
CA LEU A 611 0.14 -3.72 28.26
C LEU A 611 0.56 -3.46 26.79
N TYR A 612 0.13 -4.31 25.91
CA TYR A 612 0.46 -4.29 24.48
C TYR A 612 -0.80 -4.03 23.66
N ILE A 613 -0.63 -3.67 22.39
CA ILE A 613 -1.74 -3.71 21.42
C ILE A 613 -2.25 -5.16 21.39
N THR A 614 -3.54 -5.31 21.52
CA THR A 614 -4.21 -6.62 21.56
C THR A 614 -5.48 -6.60 20.73
N THR A 615 -6.02 -7.77 20.42
CA THR A 615 -7.20 -7.94 19.56
C THR A 615 -8.36 -8.54 20.34
N ALA A 616 -9.52 -7.87 20.28
CA ALA A 616 -10.81 -8.46 20.64
C ALA A 616 -11.54 -8.90 19.38
N ILE A 617 -12.15 -10.08 19.42
CA ILE A 617 -12.92 -10.63 18.30
C ILE A 617 -14.38 -10.78 18.70
N CYS A 618 -15.28 -10.33 17.81
CA CYS A 618 -16.72 -10.57 17.87
C CYS A 618 -17.18 -11.20 16.57
N ARG A 619 -18.08 -12.18 16.64
CA ARG A 619 -18.55 -12.93 15.49
C ARG A 619 -19.89 -12.45 14.99
N ASP A 620 -20.13 -12.65 13.73
CA ASP A 620 -21.44 -12.63 13.09
C ASP A 620 -22.17 -11.28 13.14
N ILE A 621 -21.46 -10.18 12.82
CA ILE A 621 -22.07 -8.87 12.65
C ILE A 621 -22.95 -8.89 11.39
N PRO A 622 -24.29 -8.75 11.49
CA PRO A 622 -25.16 -8.86 10.34
C PRO A 622 -25.08 -7.61 9.47
N MET A 623 -24.86 -7.80 8.16
CA MET A 623 -24.94 -6.74 7.15
C MET A 623 -25.61 -7.27 5.89
N THR A 624 -26.25 -6.36 5.13
CA THR A 624 -26.71 -6.62 3.76
C THR A 624 -25.65 -6.20 2.74
N GLU A 625 -25.76 -6.68 1.50
CA GLU A 625 -24.92 -6.18 0.41
C GLU A 625 -25.14 -4.66 0.23
N GLY A 626 -24.04 -3.90 0.12
CA GLY A 626 -24.10 -2.47 -0.19
C GLY A 626 -23.40 -1.58 0.82
N GLN A 627 -23.74 -0.30 0.78
CA GLN A 627 -23.14 0.75 1.59
C GLN A 627 -23.73 0.78 2.99
N HIS A 628 -22.86 0.89 4.01
CA HIS A 628 -23.20 1.00 5.40
C HIS A 628 -22.35 2.02 6.15
N ILE A 629 -22.87 2.52 7.25
CA ILE A 629 -22.09 3.21 8.28
C ILE A 629 -21.94 2.24 9.47
N VAL A 630 -20.73 1.78 9.71
CA VAL A 630 -20.40 1.04 10.94
C VAL A 630 -19.85 2.02 11.96
N SER A 631 -20.44 1.97 13.17
CA SER A 631 -20.07 2.87 14.25
C SER A 631 -19.64 2.11 15.49
N PHE A 632 -18.57 2.59 16.12
CA PHE A 632 -18.01 2.04 17.35
C PHE A 632 -18.09 3.07 18.46
N LYS A 633 -18.86 2.78 19.53
CA LYS A 633 -19.02 3.66 20.67
C LYS A 633 -18.39 3.08 21.92
N LEU A 634 -17.50 3.83 22.54
CA LEU A 634 -16.89 3.44 23.80
C LEU A 634 -17.82 3.75 24.98
N THR A 635 -18.12 2.74 25.81
CA THR A 635 -19.12 2.89 26.89
C THR A 635 -18.55 3.44 28.18
N ALA A 636 -17.26 3.31 28.43
CA ALA A 636 -16.57 3.83 29.63
C ALA A 636 -15.08 4.01 29.41
N GLY A 637 -14.45 4.93 30.14
CA GLY A 637 -13.00 5.10 30.18
C GLY A 637 -12.40 5.63 28.87
N GLN A 638 -11.26 5.07 28.49
CA GLN A 638 -10.49 5.46 27.29
C GLN A 638 -9.86 4.22 26.66
N ALA A 639 -9.84 4.18 25.33
CA ALA A 639 -9.11 3.18 24.55
C ALA A 639 -8.47 3.82 23.32
N ASP A 640 -7.33 3.31 22.93
CA ASP A 640 -6.60 3.73 21.73
C ASP A 640 -6.78 2.63 20.67
N PHE A 641 -7.31 2.96 19.49
CA PHE A 641 -7.61 2.03 18.41
C PHE A 641 -6.59 2.15 17.28
N LEU A 642 -6.08 1.02 16.82
CA LEU A 642 -5.19 0.93 15.65
C LEU A 642 -6.01 0.77 14.37
N ASP A 643 -6.87 -0.23 14.36
CA ASP A 643 -7.78 -0.53 13.26
C ASP A 643 -8.90 -1.48 13.69
N PHE A 644 -9.81 -1.69 12.74
CA PHE A 644 -10.88 -2.68 12.79
C PHE A 644 -10.80 -3.53 11.53
N THR A 645 -11.11 -4.81 11.65
CA THR A 645 -11.22 -5.71 10.49
C THR A 645 -12.58 -6.37 10.52
N LEU A 646 -13.34 -6.25 9.43
CA LEU A 646 -14.63 -6.90 9.22
C LEU A 646 -14.56 -7.83 8.03
N LEU A 647 -14.34 -9.12 8.27
CA LEU A 647 -14.26 -10.14 7.22
C LEU A 647 -15.57 -10.91 7.10
N LYS A 648 -16.05 -11.10 5.87
CA LYS A 648 -17.19 -11.98 5.59
C LYS A 648 -16.91 -13.36 6.17
N ASN A 649 -17.84 -13.88 6.99
CA ASN A 649 -17.73 -15.21 7.56
C ASN A 649 -18.55 -16.25 6.78
N GLN A 650 -18.29 -17.52 7.11
CA GLN A 650 -19.09 -18.66 6.69
C GLN A 650 -19.39 -19.50 7.93
N PRO A 651 -20.65 -19.91 8.15
CA PRO A 651 -21.00 -20.83 9.24
C PRO A 651 -20.19 -22.13 9.14
N VAL A 652 -19.78 -22.64 10.28
CA VAL A 652 -19.02 -23.90 10.32
C VAL A 652 -19.93 -25.05 9.93
N THR A 653 -19.62 -25.72 8.84
CA THR A 653 -20.30 -26.96 8.45
C THR A 653 -19.64 -28.10 9.17
N PRO A 654 -20.37 -28.84 10.05
CA PRO A 654 -19.82 -30.01 10.75
C PRO A 654 -19.24 -31.04 9.77
N LEU A 655 -18.04 -31.51 10.06
CA LEU A 655 -17.31 -32.46 9.24
C LEU A 655 -16.91 -33.67 10.08
N THR A 656 -17.04 -34.86 9.52
CA THR A 656 -16.54 -36.10 10.13
C THR A 656 -15.92 -36.98 9.04
N LEU A 657 -14.64 -37.29 9.19
CA LEU A 657 -13.88 -38.12 8.25
C LEU A 657 -13.26 -39.28 9.01
N ASP A 658 -13.66 -40.50 8.62
CA ASP A 658 -13.16 -41.78 9.16
C ASP A 658 -12.00 -42.36 8.31
N PHE A 659 -11.62 -41.66 7.24
CA PHE A 659 -10.58 -42.07 6.31
C PHE A 659 -10.66 -43.49 5.77
N VAL A 660 -11.86 -44.01 5.63
CA VAL A 660 -12.09 -45.36 5.07
C VAL A 660 -12.01 -45.37 3.55
N THR A 661 -12.27 -44.21 2.93
CA THR A 661 -12.23 -44.03 1.47
C THR A 661 -11.32 -42.86 1.05
N ASP A 662 -10.79 -42.92 -0.17
CA ASP A 662 -9.92 -41.85 -0.73
C ASP A 662 -10.67 -40.51 -1.02
N ALA A 663 -11.97 -40.53 -1.06
CA ALA A 663 -12.80 -39.35 -1.32
C ALA A 663 -13.04 -38.59 -0.01
N ASP A 664 -12.00 -37.97 0.53
CA ASP A 664 -12.06 -37.29 1.83
C ASP A 664 -12.43 -35.81 1.73
N GLY A 665 -12.62 -35.28 0.49
CA GLY A 665 -13.06 -33.89 0.30
C GLY A 665 -12.05 -32.81 0.72
N HIS A 666 -10.76 -33.11 0.71
CA HIS A 666 -9.74 -32.11 1.02
C HIS A 666 -9.70 -30.98 -0.02
N ILE A 667 -9.45 -29.78 0.44
CA ILE A 667 -9.31 -28.56 -0.37
C ILE A 667 -7.87 -28.42 -0.89
N TYR A 668 -6.90 -28.80 -0.07
CA TYR A 668 -5.47 -28.74 -0.40
C TYR A 668 -4.74 -29.97 0.14
N SER A 669 -3.77 -30.47 -0.62
CA SER A 669 -2.94 -31.58 -0.20
C SER A 669 -1.50 -31.42 -0.68
N ASP A 670 -0.56 -31.61 0.23
CA ASP A 670 0.87 -31.70 -0.02
C ASP A 670 1.45 -32.91 0.71
N GLY A 671 2.37 -33.64 0.05
CA GLY A 671 2.90 -34.91 0.54
C GLY A 671 2.18 -36.16 -0.03
N ASN A 672 2.84 -37.31 0.06
CA ASN A 672 2.35 -38.61 -0.46
C ASN A 672 1.45 -39.29 0.57
N TRP A 673 0.19 -38.88 0.63
CA TRP A 673 -0.82 -39.48 1.49
C TRP A 673 -1.42 -40.75 0.88
N SER A 674 -1.68 -41.74 1.71
CA SER A 674 -2.33 -42.98 1.29
C SER A 674 -3.22 -43.53 2.41
N LEU A 675 -4.27 -44.24 2.04
CA LEU A 675 -5.07 -45.02 3.00
C LEU A 675 -4.35 -46.33 3.30
N LYS A 676 -4.04 -46.55 4.56
CA LYS A 676 -3.41 -47.75 5.02
C LYS A 676 -3.94 -48.16 6.40
N ASP A 677 -4.41 -49.40 6.53
CA ASP A 677 -4.96 -49.96 7.78
C ASP A 677 -6.08 -49.12 8.39
N GLY A 678 -6.96 -48.53 7.54
CA GLY A 678 -8.09 -47.70 7.98
C GLY A 678 -7.67 -46.30 8.44
N ARG A 679 -6.50 -45.78 8.03
CA ARG A 679 -5.99 -44.46 8.39
C ARG A 679 -5.45 -43.73 7.17
N LEU A 680 -5.57 -42.44 7.19
CA LEU A 680 -4.86 -41.58 6.25
C LEU A 680 -3.40 -41.45 6.68
N THR A 681 -2.49 -42.03 5.91
CA THR A 681 -1.09 -42.22 6.32
C THR A 681 -0.14 -41.50 5.39
N LEU A 682 0.80 -40.77 5.96
CA LEU A 682 1.99 -40.25 5.33
C LEU A 682 3.16 -41.19 5.73
N THR A 683 3.58 -42.08 4.81
CA THR A 683 4.58 -43.10 5.11
C THR A 683 6.01 -42.64 4.96
N GLU A 684 6.25 -41.71 4.03
CA GLU A 684 7.53 -41.10 3.82
C GLU A 684 7.60 -39.76 4.55
N PRO A 685 8.62 -39.52 5.40
CA PRO A 685 8.79 -38.23 6.03
C PRO A 685 8.86 -37.12 4.98
N HIS A 686 7.95 -36.18 5.05
CA HIS A 686 7.88 -35.00 4.22
C HIS A 686 8.12 -33.76 5.08
N ALA A 687 8.91 -32.81 4.59
CA ALA A 687 9.26 -31.62 5.37
C ALA A 687 8.03 -30.83 5.82
N SER A 688 6.94 -30.86 5.03
CA SER A 688 5.70 -30.13 5.31
C SER A 688 4.48 -30.83 4.70
N GLY A 689 4.31 -32.12 5.02
CA GLY A 689 3.09 -32.85 4.58
C GLY A 689 1.86 -32.32 5.26
N LYS A 690 0.87 -31.82 4.50
CA LYS A 690 -0.38 -31.28 5.03
C LYS A 690 -1.56 -31.56 4.12
N ARG A 691 -2.75 -31.73 4.73
CA ARG A 691 -4.05 -31.70 4.05
C ARG A 691 -5.00 -30.78 4.78
N LEU A 692 -5.73 -29.95 4.02
CA LEU A 692 -6.68 -28.99 4.57
C LEU A 692 -8.10 -29.30 4.14
N TYR A 693 -9.03 -29.03 5.03
CA TYR A 693 -10.46 -29.32 4.92
C TYR A 693 -11.29 -28.12 5.37
N GLY A 694 -12.54 -28.05 4.92
CA GLY A 694 -13.52 -27.06 5.36
C GLY A 694 -13.42 -25.76 4.56
N ASN A 695 -13.63 -24.61 5.20
CA ASN A 695 -13.69 -23.32 4.53
C ASN A 695 -12.71 -22.33 5.16
N LYS A 696 -12.07 -21.51 4.31
CA LYS A 696 -11.10 -20.46 4.75
C LYS A 696 -11.75 -19.40 5.66
N ASN A 697 -13.08 -19.29 5.67
CA ASN A 697 -13.85 -18.27 6.39
C ASN A 697 -14.55 -18.83 7.64
N TRP A 698 -14.16 -20.03 8.12
CA TRP A 698 -14.62 -20.54 9.40
C TRP A 698 -13.93 -19.84 10.56
N GLY A 699 -14.70 -19.30 11.49
CA GLY A 699 -14.19 -18.53 12.65
C GLY A 699 -13.93 -19.41 13.87
N ASP A 700 -14.96 -19.63 14.68
CA ASP A 700 -14.88 -20.39 15.93
C ASP A 700 -15.36 -21.82 15.72
N TYR A 701 -14.54 -22.78 16.12
CA TYR A 701 -14.84 -24.21 15.98
C TYR A 701 -14.00 -25.07 16.92
N THR A 702 -14.47 -26.28 17.13
CA THR A 702 -13.68 -27.34 17.75
C THR A 702 -13.29 -28.38 16.71
N VAL A 703 -12.01 -28.78 16.68
CA VAL A 703 -11.50 -29.89 15.85
C VAL A 703 -10.86 -30.97 16.72
N GLU A 704 -11.16 -32.22 16.40
CA GLU A 704 -10.58 -33.39 17.02
C GLU A 704 -10.03 -34.34 15.95
N VAL A 705 -8.92 -35.04 16.26
CA VAL A 705 -8.32 -36.02 15.38
C VAL A 705 -7.58 -37.09 16.18
N THR A 706 -7.60 -38.32 15.70
CA THR A 706 -6.75 -39.41 16.19
C THR A 706 -5.41 -39.38 15.47
N VAL A 707 -4.30 -39.24 16.22
CA VAL A 707 -2.91 -39.13 15.70
C VAL A 707 -2.09 -40.32 16.13
N THR A 708 -1.45 -41.02 15.19
CA THR A 708 -0.51 -42.09 15.45
C THR A 708 0.83 -41.80 14.79
N PRO A 709 1.81 -41.22 15.49
CA PRO A 709 3.17 -41.07 14.97
C PRO A 709 3.77 -42.42 14.63
N LEU A 710 4.32 -42.58 13.42
CA LEU A 710 4.98 -43.80 12.97
C LEU A 710 6.51 -43.69 13.03
N GLY A 711 7.03 -42.51 13.32
CA GLY A 711 8.43 -42.17 13.56
C GLY A 711 8.56 -41.22 14.74
N THR A 712 9.68 -40.50 14.85
CA THR A 712 9.85 -39.44 15.88
C THR A 712 8.70 -38.46 15.79
N PRO A 713 7.91 -38.26 16.84
CA PRO A 713 6.71 -37.44 16.80
C PRO A 713 7.04 -35.96 16.40
N ASN A 714 6.36 -35.47 15.41
CA ASN A 714 6.28 -34.03 15.01
C ASN A 714 5.11 -33.85 14.05
N SER A 715 3.89 -34.10 14.56
CA SER A 715 2.67 -34.10 13.73
C SER A 715 1.47 -33.69 14.57
N GLY A 716 0.41 -33.19 13.89
CA GLY A 716 -0.80 -32.78 14.58
C GLY A 716 -1.75 -31.99 13.67
N LEU A 717 -2.39 -30.95 14.20
CA LEU A 717 -3.44 -30.19 13.58
C LEU A 717 -2.95 -28.80 13.08
N LEU A 718 -3.48 -28.38 11.95
CA LEU A 718 -3.52 -26.98 11.54
C LEU A 718 -4.91 -26.44 11.84
N VAL A 719 -4.98 -25.24 12.43
CA VAL A 719 -6.24 -24.54 12.68
C VAL A 719 -6.15 -23.11 12.19
N ARG A 720 -7.29 -22.57 11.74
CA ARG A 720 -7.39 -21.28 11.07
C ARG A 720 -6.38 -21.13 9.93
N ALA A 721 -6.29 -22.20 9.13
CA ALA A 721 -5.32 -22.26 8.04
C ALA A 721 -5.85 -21.55 6.78
N THR A 722 -5.04 -20.63 6.24
CA THR A 722 -5.30 -19.94 4.98
C THR A 722 -4.06 -20.00 4.09
N ASN A 723 -4.19 -19.60 2.87
CA ASN A 723 -3.10 -19.43 1.91
C ASN A 723 -2.12 -20.61 1.82
N PRO A 724 -2.61 -21.88 1.71
CA PRO A 724 -1.73 -23.01 1.53
C PRO A 724 -1.01 -22.87 0.18
N GLY A 725 0.30 -23.11 0.18
CA GLY A 725 1.13 -23.05 -1.02
C GLY A 725 2.04 -24.25 -1.14
N ALA A 726 2.50 -24.49 -2.36
CA ALA A 726 3.60 -25.39 -2.65
C ALA A 726 4.86 -24.58 -2.93
N PRO A 727 6.04 -25.06 -2.55
CA PRO A 727 7.29 -24.33 -2.75
C PRO A 727 7.59 -24.11 -4.23
N ASN A 728 7.12 -24.98 -5.12
CA ASN A 728 7.36 -24.87 -6.54
C ASN A 728 6.17 -25.28 -7.40
N PHE A 729 5.86 -24.48 -8.41
CA PHE A 729 4.79 -24.71 -9.36
C PHE A 729 5.17 -25.64 -10.54
N MET A 730 6.42 -25.65 -10.99
CA MET A 730 6.83 -26.12 -12.31
C MET A 730 7.20 -27.59 -12.38
N ASN A 731 6.81 -28.46 -11.47
CA ASN A 731 7.23 -29.86 -11.42
C ASN A 731 8.78 -30.06 -11.44
N HIS A 732 9.51 -29.03 -11.04
CA HIS A 732 10.95 -29.19 -10.84
C HIS A 732 11.19 -29.92 -9.53
N THR A 733 12.24 -30.73 -9.49
CA THR A 733 12.77 -31.21 -8.24
C THR A 733 13.00 -30.03 -7.33
N PRO A 734 12.42 -29.99 -6.12
CA PRO A 734 12.63 -28.88 -5.21
C PRO A 734 14.11 -28.56 -5.12
N THR A 735 14.47 -27.29 -5.30
CA THR A 735 15.84 -26.86 -5.00
C THR A 735 16.07 -26.98 -3.49
N ASN A 736 17.31 -27.00 -3.03
CA ASN A 736 17.58 -27.02 -1.59
C ASN A 736 16.94 -25.83 -0.85
N ASP A 737 16.75 -24.71 -1.57
CA ASP A 737 16.10 -23.52 -1.06
C ASP A 737 14.58 -23.71 -0.92
N ASP A 738 13.95 -24.39 -1.88
CA ASP A 738 12.53 -24.76 -1.80
C ASP A 738 12.28 -25.74 -0.63
N ALA A 739 13.19 -26.66 -0.37
CA ALA A 739 13.10 -27.62 0.74
C ALA A 739 13.26 -26.91 2.10
N ALA A 740 14.13 -25.92 2.21
CA ALA A 740 14.30 -25.10 3.42
C ALA A 740 13.09 -24.20 3.69
N ALA A 741 12.48 -23.65 2.64
CA ALA A 741 11.28 -22.82 2.72
C ALA A 741 9.99 -23.64 2.90
N GLY A 742 10.00 -24.93 2.59
CA GLY A 742 8.80 -25.75 2.39
C GLY A 742 8.01 -26.13 3.64
N THR A 743 8.50 -25.82 4.83
CA THR A 743 7.82 -26.25 6.07
C THR A 743 6.66 -25.35 6.45
N ASP A 744 6.64 -24.08 6.02
CA ASP A 744 5.71 -23.05 6.52
C ASP A 744 4.87 -22.36 5.44
N TRP A 745 4.66 -23.03 4.32
CA TRP A 745 3.87 -22.52 3.18
C TRP A 745 2.36 -22.55 3.46
N VAL A 746 1.98 -21.86 4.51
CA VAL A 746 0.60 -21.70 4.97
C VAL A 746 0.56 -20.59 6.01
N GLU A 747 -0.56 -19.93 6.16
CA GLU A 747 -0.87 -19.11 7.33
C GLU A 747 -1.79 -19.89 8.25
N GLY A 748 -1.69 -19.69 9.56
CA GLY A 748 -2.51 -20.38 10.56
C GLY A 748 -1.72 -20.83 11.78
N TYR A 749 -2.33 -21.68 12.62
CA TYR A 749 -1.68 -22.25 13.80
C TYR A 749 -1.39 -23.72 13.60
N PHE A 750 -0.19 -24.13 13.98
CA PHE A 750 0.18 -25.54 14.09
C PHE A 750 0.18 -25.98 15.55
N VAL A 751 -0.62 -27.00 15.84
CA VAL A 751 -0.66 -27.69 17.12
C VAL A 751 -0.06 -29.09 16.94
N GLY A 752 1.15 -29.27 17.44
CA GLY A 752 1.92 -30.51 17.20
C GLY A 752 2.28 -31.28 18.44
N LEU A 753 2.28 -32.64 18.30
CA LEU A 753 2.86 -33.55 19.25
C LEU A 753 4.31 -33.81 18.88
N THR A 754 5.24 -33.46 19.76
CA THR A 754 6.67 -33.79 19.65
C THR A 754 7.04 -34.87 20.66
N SER A 755 8.25 -35.42 20.66
CA SER A 755 8.61 -36.49 21.61
C SER A 755 8.48 -36.06 23.08
N ASN A 756 8.54 -34.79 23.39
CA ASN A 756 8.64 -34.29 24.77
C ASN A 756 7.69 -33.09 25.08
N ALA A 757 6.87 -32.69 24.11
CA ALA A 757 5.96 -31.57 24.32
C ALA A 757 4.75 -31.58 23.37
N VAL A 758 3.66 -30.94 23.79
CA VAL A 758 2.64 -30.36 22.92
C VAL A 758 3.05 -28.95 22.60
N ILE A 759 3.19 -28.61 21.32
CA ILE A 759 3.59 -27.28 20.85
C ILE A 759 2.44 -26.55 20.19
N LEU A 760 2.37 -25.24 20.35
CA LEU A 760 1.54 -24.33 19.60
C LEU A 760 2.43 -23.30 18.90
N GLY A 761 2.39 -23.26 17.57
CA GLY A 761 3.13 -22.31 16.77
C GLY A 761 2.25 -21.55 15.80
N LYS A 762 2.60 -20.30 15.50
CA LYS A 762 1.98 -19.45 14.48
C LYS A 762 2.82 -19.51 13.21
N GLN A 763 2.16 -19.62 12.08
CA GLN A 763 2.77 -19.68 10.76
C GLN A 763 2.20 -18.56 9.88
N SER A 764 3.09 -17.80 9.27
CA SER A 764 2.77 -16.81 8.25
C SER A 764 3.90 -16.84 7.21
N TYR A 765 4.02 -17.96 6.50
CA TYR A 765 5.18 -18.27 5.64
C TYR A 765 6.54 -18.19 6.37
N SER A 766 6.49 -18.14 7.67
CA SER A 766 7.57 -18.33 8.64
C SER A 766 6.99 -18.93 9.91
N TYR A 767 7.76 -19.70 10.64
CA TYR A 767 7.32 -20.38 11.87
C TYR A 767 7.78 -19.63 13.11
N LYS A 768 6.83 -19.43 14.04
CA LYS A 768 7.12 -18.90 15.37
C LYS A 768 6.41 -19.77 16.41
N GLU A 769 7.17 -20.44 17.29
CA GLU A 769 6.58 -21.09 18.44
C GLU A 769 6.02 -20.03 19.40
N LEU A 770 4.75 -20.18 19.75
CA LEU A 770 4.05 -19.30 20.70
C LEU A 770 4.19 -19.80 22.12
N THR A 771 3.94 -21.11 22.33
CA THR A 771 4.02 -21.77 23.63
C THR A 771 4.10 -23.28 23.48
N HIS A 772 4.48 -23.97 24.55
CA HIS A 772 4.45 -25.42 24.65
C HIS A 772 4.15 -25.89 26.07
N ALA A 773 3.76 -27.15 26.20
CA ALA A 773 3.61 -27.86 27.47
C ALA A 773 4.37 -29.20 27.43
N GLU A 774 5.07 -29.54 28.50
CA GLU A 774 5.79 -30.83 28.61
C GLU A 774 4.82 -32.02 28.48
N GLY A 775 5.24 -33.04 27.74
CA GLY A 775 4.50 -34.29 27.53
C GLY A 775 5.42 -35.36 26.95
N ARG A 776 4.98 -36.62 26.98
CA ARG A 776 5.74 -37.73 26.37
C ARG A 776 4.89 -38.40 25.30
N PHE A 777 5.33 -38.33 24.07
CA PHE A 777 4.66 -38.91 22.93
C PHE A 777 5.61 -39.88 22.20
N GLU A 778 5.13 -41.05 21.87
CA GLU A 778 5.95 -42.19 21.39
C GLU A 778 5.46 -42.66 20.01
N ALA A 779 6.38 -43.09 19.17
CA ALA A 779 6.05 -43.72 17.90
C ALA A 779 5.24 -45.00 18.12
N GLY A 780 4.22 -45.24 17.28
CA GLY A 780 3.35 -46.37 17.32
C GLY A 780 2.22 -46.27 18.36
N LYS A 781 2.22 -45.25 19.21
CA LYS A 781 1.12 -45.03 20.18
C LYS A 781 0.13 -44.01 19.59
N THR A 782 -1.14 -44.25 19.84
CA THR A 782 -2.25 -43.40 19.35
C THR A 782 -2.66 -42.42 20.41
N TYR A 783 -2.95 -41.18 20.00
CA TYR A 783 -3.36 -40.06 20.84
C TYR A 783 -4.58 -39.37 20.25
N GLN A 784 -5.50 -38.90 21.10
CA GLN A 784 -6.58 -38.00 20.69
C GLN A 784 -6.16 -36.57 20.88
N LEU A 785 -6.03 -35.81 19.77
CA LEU A 785 -5.69 -34.39 19.79
C LEU A 785 -6.95 -33.56 19.48
N LYS A 786 -7.26 -32.61 20.38
CA LYS A 786 -8.39 -31.70 20.24
C LYS A 786 -7.94 -30.26 20.37
N VAL A 787 -8.45 -29.39 19.51
CA VAL A 787 -8.22 -27.94 19.58
C VAL A 787 -9.56 -27.21 19.55
N VAL A 788 -9.75 -26.30 20.50
CA VAL A 788 -10.89 -25.39 20.57
C VAL A 788 -10.43 -23.99 20.21
N CYS A 789 -11.01 -23.42 19.16
CA CYS A 789 -10.74 -22.07 18.68
C CYS A 789 -11.92 -21.16 19.01
N ARG A 790 -11.75 -20.18 19.92
CA ARG A 790 -12.77 -19.18 20.29
C ARG A 790 -12.19 -17.77 20.36
N GLY A 791 -12.64 -16.91 19.45
CA GLY A 791 -12.06 -15.57 19.35
C GLY A 791 -10.54 -15.64 19.23
N ALA A 792 -9.80 -14.94 20.09
CA ALA A 792 -8.34 -14.99 20.16
C ALA A 792 -7.77 -16.18 20.97
N ARG A 793 -8.63 -17.02 21.59
CA ARG A 793 -8.21 -18.09 22.50
C ARG A 793 -8.12 -19.43 21.79
N LEU A 794 -7.04 -20.16 22.06
CA LEU A 794 -6.77 -21.52 21.59
C LEU A 794 -6.55 -22.43 22.78
N GLN A 795 -7.36 -23.49 22.91
CA GLN A 795 -7.21 -24.51 23.95
C GLN A 795 -6.88 -25.84 23.30
N VAL A 796 -5.84 -26.52 23.81
CA VAL A 796 -5.36 -27.79 23.29
C VAL A 796 -5.48 -28.87 24.32
N TYR A 797 -6.11 -29.97 23.93
CA TYR A 797 -6.30 -31.15 24.75
C TYR A 797 -5.65 -32.37 24.08
N VAL A 798 -5.04 -33.25 24.89
CA VAL A 798 -4.57 -34.55 24.45
C VAL A 798 -5.16 -35.60 25.36
N ASP A 799 -5.79 -36.64 24.78
CA ASP A 799 -6.51 -37.71 25.49
C ASP A 799 -7.50 -37.18 26.55
N GLY A 800 -8.12 -36.04 26.27
CA GLY A 800 -9.08 -35.34 27.11
C GLY A 800 -8.50 -34.43 28.20
N GLU A 801 -7.17 -34.41 28.40
CA GLU A 801 -6.46 -33.55 29.34
C GLU A 801 -6.08 -32.25 28.69
N LEU A 802 -6.32 -31.07 29.36
CA LEU A 802 -5.93 -29.73 28.88
C LEU A 802 -4.42 -29.52 29.04
N TYR A 803 -3.70 -29.36 27.94
CA TYR A 803 -2.27 -29.06 27.89
C TYR A 803 -1.95 -27.59 27.71
N LEU A 804 -2.65 -26.91 26.80
CA LEU A 804 -2.40 -25.49 26.47
C LEU A 804 -3.71 -24.68 26.52
N ASP A 805 -3.59 -23.49 27.07
CA ASP A 805 -4.63 -22.45 27.06
C ASP A 805 -3.97 -21.13 26.75
N TYR A 806 -4.11 -20.64 25.52
CA TYR A 806 -3.35 -19.52 24.98
C TYR A 806 -4.29 -18.49 24.37
N ILE A 807 -3.99 -17.20 24.59
CA ILE A 807 -4.65 -16.06 23.94
C ILE A 807 -3.62 -15.37 23.08
N ASP A 808 -3.85 -15.33 21.77
CA ASP A 808 -3.00 -14.58 20.83
C ASP A 808 -3.41 -13.11 20.84
N ALA A 809 -2.46 -12.22 20.98
CA ALA A 809 -2.71 -10.76 20.92
C ALA A 809 -2.99 -10.26 19.50
N ASP A 810 -2.52 -11.00 18.48
CA ASP A 810 -2.71 -10.73 17.07
C ASP A 810 -3.18 -12.01 16.34
N PRO A 811 -4.45 -12.43 16.54
CA PRO A 811 -4.93 -13.74 16.10
C PRO A 811 -5.29 -13.78 14.62
N PHE A 812 -5.07 -14.93 13.98
CA PHE A 812 -5.80 -15.24 12.76
C PHE A 812 -7.30 -15.36 13.08
N MET A 813 -8.14 -14.68 12.34
CA MET A 813 -9.58 -14.60 12.62
C MET A 813 -10.33 -15.84 12.16
N GLN A 814 -10.00 -16.35 10.99
CA GLN A 814 -10.72 -17.38 10.24
C GLN A 814 -9.73 -18.34 9.58
N GLY A 815 -10.20 -19.50 9.14
CA GLY A 815 -9.44 -20.40 8.31
C GLY A 815 -9.89 -21.86 8.39
N MET A 816 -9.37 -22.65 7.46
CA MET A 816 -9.58 -24.10 7.35
C MET A 816 -8.97 -24.86 8.54
N VAL A 817 -9.38 -26.11 8.68
CA VAL A 817 -8.71 -27.09 9.54
C VAL A 817 -7.83 -28.00 8.70
N GLY A 818 -6.77 -28.57 9.29
CA GLY A 818 -5.93 -29.50 8.59
C GLY A 818 -5.17 -30.45 9.49
N ILE A 819 -4.62 -31.48 8.85
CA ILE A 819 -3.62 -32.36 9.46
C ILE A 819 -2.25 -32.03 8.89
N ARG A 820 -1.21 -32.14 9.71
CA ARG A 820 0.17 -31.82 9.29
C ARG A 820 1.18 -32.75 9.93
N SER A 821 2.23 -33.04 9.16
CA SER A 821 3.44 -33.67 9.63
C SER A 821 4.68 -32.88 9.20
N CYS A 822 5.60 -32.67 10.13
CA CYS A 822 6.89 -32.02 9.89
C CYS A 822 8.02 -33.05 9.99
N GLY A 823 8.36 -33.68 8.87
CA GLY A 823 9.45 -34.65 8.80
C GLY A 823 9.20 -35.98 9.52
N CYS A 824 7.95 -36.33 9.78
CA CYS A 824 7.54 -37.55 10.51
C CYS A 824 6.58 -38.40 9.68
N ALA A 825 6.78 -39.73 9.63
CA ALA A 825 5.73 -40.63 9.17
C ALA A 825 4.61 -40.67 10.23
N VAL A 826 3.35 -40.58 9.79
CA VAL A 826 2.19 -40.47 10.69
C VAL A 826 0.94 -41.04 10.05
N GLY A 827 0.04 -41.57 10.90
CA GLY A 827 -1.33 -41.95 10.54
C GLY A 827 -2.32 -41.07 11.28
N PHE A 828 -3.36 -40.62 10.57
CA PHE A 828 -4.50 -39.86 11.12
C PHE A 828 -5.80 -40.62 10.91
N ASP A 829 -6.71 -40.51 11.88
CA ASP A 829 -8.04 -41.10 11.83
C ASP A 829 -9.05 -40.18 12.55
N ASP A 830 -10.34 -40.44 12.34
CA ASP A 830 -11.45 -39.79 13.06
C ASP A 830 -11.34 -38.24 13.13
N LEU A 831 -11.07 -37.58 12.01
CA LEU A 831 -11.08 -36.12 11.99
C LEU A 831 -12.53 -35.61 12.09
N LYS A 832 -12.79 -34.82 13.13
CA LYS A 832 -14.11 -34.26 13.40
C LYS A 832 -14.02 -32.75 13.63
N VAL A 833 -14.90 -31.99 12.98
CA VAL A 833 -15.06 -30.53 13.18
C VAL A 833 -16.49 -30.26 13.60
N THR A 834 -16.67 -29.46 14.62
CA THR A 834 -17.97 -29.00 15.09
C THR A 834 -17.95 -27.48 15.29
N GLU A 835 -19.09 -26.85 15.04
CA GLU A 835 -19.36 -25.50 15.48
C GLU A 835 -19.34 -25.41 17.00
N ASP A 836 -18.86 -24.31 17.55
CA ASP A 836 -18.75 -24.13 19.02
C ASP A 836 -19.94 -23.36 19.60
#